data_39787bd9fded782fe76a9c8d2c9570f2
#
_entry.id   39787bd9fded782fe76a9c8d2c9570f2
#
_cell.length_a   1.000
_cell.length_b   1.000
_cell.length_c   1.000
_cell.angle_alpha   90.00
_cell.angle_beta   90.00
_cell.angle_gamma   90.00
#
_symmetry.space_group_name_H-M   'P 1'
#
loop_
_entity.id
_entity.type
_entity.pdbx_description
1 polymer ?
#
loop_
_entity_poly.entity_id
_entity_poly.type
_entity_poly.pdbx_seq_one_letter_code
_entity_poly.pdbx_strand_id
1 'polypeptide(L)'
;MGVPEVSEDPNAGAAMRLRAESEGEAGAPVALPSNPKVLGEAKHPRMVVLGVDGLDPDILKEVIERFPNETKNFQALAAQGQGIKDLVTACPPQSPVAWSNFITGMNPGGHGIFDFIHRDPASRGIKASIMNDEPGEDLQLPGTSYKMPWGGSSEPNRTGTPFWSLLGEAGIAADVWRMPINYPVTPGKGLSFPGMMTPAVDSAYGEATLYTTDASVNIGKGRLSLVKNKDGRIATSIGGPTNSFQDIVRKDSEGNEVRLPKPSTVPMTIHITPANDAVAIMIDGGETLVLEPGEWSDFTTITYSMLPMGASDMNGIVRFYLRSIEPEFEMYMSPVNMDPMAPAAVISEPQDAAAELAGDIGLYYTQGMAEDVGAYKKGMLTTEEFMDQVELVYTERNRMLDVALDRYTSSEEGGLLFFYYSTVDLGSHMMWRHTDEEHPDHDAALAAESSEDWSKREGSTWKDSVMDLILRMDPVLGHVRKQVGDDTAIMVMSDHGFAPFRRKFDLNSWLVDEGYLVLKPGFSKELPLGSDGFSEVSLGFAVGKDSEGNVITGSPVDWSKTRAYGVGFNGLYLNLQGREGGESHGETFDGGIVKPGDEEDELLRELKAKLEALVDPKDGEKPVLRCDIATDVYTGDRVAEAPDIQVGYNSGYGNSDEAAVGRITSDWLTDNLGGTFNGSHLMSPDVVAGILITNQTVKTQTQTLADLTATIMDFYGLAIAPGMVGQNIFE
;
A
#
# COMPACT_ATOMS: atom_id res chain seq x y z
N MET A 1 18.03 53.81 29.93
CA MET A 1 17.82 53.51 28.53
C MET A 1 16.98 52.25 28.53
N GLY A 2 15.72 52.43 28.15
CA GLY A 2 14.68 51.41 28.35
C GLY A 2 14.82 50.23 27.42
N VAL A 3 14.53 49.07 27.99
CA VAL A 3 14.28 47.84 27.26
C VAL A 3 12.87 47.95 26.66
N PRO A 4 12.65 47.62 25.38
CA PRO A 4 11.29 47.58 24.85
C PRO A 4 10.53 46.38 25.41
N GLU A 5 9.32 46.59 25.89
CA GLU A 5 8.35 45.58 26.24
C GLU A 5 8.06 44.73 25.00
N VAL A 6 8.16 43.39 25.18
CA VAL A 6 7.70 42.39 24.24
C VAL A 6 6.17 42.41 24.28
N SER A 7 5.53 42.77 23.19
CA SER A 7 4.09 42.67 23.01
C SER A 7 3.68 41.21 23.07
N GLU A 8 2.76 40.87 23.95
CA GLU A 8 2.10 39.53 23.98
C GLU A 8 1.44 39.29 22.61
N ASP A 9 1.88 38.24 21.94
CA ASP A 9 1.30 37.78 20.69
C ASP A 9 -0.10 37.19 20.97
N PRO A 10 -1.18 37.70 20.39
CA PRO A 10 -2.53 37.16 20.60
C PRO A 10 -2.70 35.75 20.12
N ASN A 11 -1.76 35.17 19.34
CA ASN A 11 -1.78 33.79 18.86
C ASN A 11 -1.24 32.77 19.88
N ALA A 12 -0.39 33.19 20.84
CA ALA A 12 0.08 32.29 21.91
C ALA A 12 -1.07 31.82 22.81
N GLY A 13 -2.11 32.64 22.97
CA GLY A 13 -3.33 32.27 23.69
C GLY A 13 -4.25 31.32 22.93
N ALA A 14 -4.18 31.29 21.59
CA ALA A 14 -4.96 30.39 20.74
C ALA A 14 -4.35 28.98 20.71
N ALA A 15 -3.02 28.90 20.62
CA ALA A 15 -2.30 27.63 20.69
C ALA A 15 -2.50 26.92 22.05
N MET A 16 -2.51 27.70 23.14
CA MET A 16 -2.82 27.17 24.49
C MET A 16 -4.29 26.74 24.65
N ARG A 17 -5.22 27.37 23.95
CA ARG A 17 -6.64 26.95 23.96
C ARG A 17 -6.88 25.72 23.10
N LEU A 18 -6.22 25.60 21.95
CA LEU A 18 -6.25 24.40 21.13
C LEU A 18 -5.62 23.18 21.85
N ARG A 19 -4.56 23.41 22.65
CA ARG A 19 -3.96 22.39 23.52
C ARG A 19 -4.93 21.94 24.64
N ALA A 20 -5.68 22.85 25.23
CA ALA A 20 -6.69 22.53 26.26
C ALA A 20 -7.93 21.81 25.67
N GLU A 21 -8.20 21.98 24.37
CA GLU A 21 -9.26 21.27 23.67
C GLU A 21 -8.79 19.93 23.08
N SER A 22 -7.49 19.73 22.84
CA SER A 22 -6.89 18.44 22.40
C SER A 22 -6.50 17.53 23.58
N GLU A 23 -6.21 18.07 24.78
CA GLU A 23 -6.03 17.28 26.01
C GLU A 23 -7.37 16.89 26.68
N GLY A 24 -8.48 17.45 26.21
CA GLY A 24 -9.82 17.04 26.57
C GLY A 24 -10.32 15.98 25.61
N GLU A 25 -10.21 14.71 26.02
CA GLU A 25 -10.80 13.53 25.38
C GLU A 25 -9.98 12.85 24.26
N ALA A 26 -8.69 12.59 24.47
CA ALA A 26 -8.09 11.41 23.90
C ALA A 26 -8.70 10.17 24.59
N GLY A 27 -9.68 9.55 23.90
CA GLY A 27 -9.98 8.13 24.07
C GLY A 27 -10.61 7.64 25.37
N ALA A 28 -11.61 8.33 25.92
CA ALA A 28 -12.68 7.56 26.54
C ALA A 28 -13.44 6.84 25.40
N PRO A 29 -13.68 5.51 25.48
CA PRO A 29 -14.55 4.86 24.52
C PRO A 29 -15.85 5.64 24.50
N VAL A 30 -16.21 6.24 23.35
CA VAL A 30 -17.47 6.96 23.19
C VAL A 30 -18.55 6.00 23.62
N ALA A 31 -19.20 6.28 24.76
CA ALA A 31 -20.25 5.43 25.24
C ALA A 31 -21.37 5.44 24.21
N LEU A 32 -21.45 4.33 23.46
CA LEU A 32 -22.39 4.18 22.37
C LEU A 32 -23.80 4.53 22.92
N PRO A 33 -24.57 5.43 22.30
CA PRO A 33 -25.95 5.68 22.71
C PRO A 33 -26.72 4.36 22.70
N SER A 34 -27.61 4.18 23.63
CA SER A 34 -28.25 2.91 23.98
C SER A 34 -29.29 2.38 22.99
N ASN A 35 -29.62 3.11 21.90
CA ASN A 35 -30.62 2.67 20.93
C ASN A 35 -30.16 2.93 19.51
N PRO A 36 -30.37 1.96 18.58
CA PRO A 36 -30.12 2.15 17.13
C PRO A 36 -30.95 3.32 16.58
N LYS A 37 -30.38 4.06 15.63
CA LYS A 37 -31.11 5.11 14.91
C LYS A 37 -32.19 4.45 14.05
N VAL A 38 -33.44 4.87 14.18
CA VAL A 38 -34.49 4.43 13.26
C VAL A 38 -34.40 5.34 12.03
N LEU A 39 -33.96 4.78 10.90
CA LEU A 39 -33.88 5.49 9.64
C LEU A 39 -35.25 5.58 8.98
N GLY A 40 -35.55 6.69 8.31
CA GLY A 40 -36.74 6.85 7.47
C GLY A 40 -36.75 5.91 6.27
N GLU A 41 -37.93 5.74 5.66
CA GLU A 41 -38.05 5.04 4.37
C GLU A 41 -37.10 5.65 3.36
N ALA A 42 -36.40 4.79 2.59
CA ALA A 42 -35.51 5.19 1.52
C ALA A 42 -36.02 4.67 0.15
N LYS A 43 -35.62 5.33 -0.90
CA LYS A 43 -35.98 4.97 -2.28
C LYS A 43 -35.44 3.58 -2.69
N HIS A 44 -34.25 3.26 -2.22
CA HIS A 44 -33.60 1.96 -2.42
C HIS A 44 -33.26 1.33 -1.08
N PRO A 45 -33.22 -0.01 -0.99
CA PRO A 45 -32.75 -0.69 0.23
C PRO A 45 -31.34 -0.23 0.60
N ARG A 46 -31.00 -0.31 1.89
CA ARG A 46 -29.73 0.14 2.42
C ARG A 46 -28.78 -1.02 2.64
N MET A 47 -27.54 -0.86 2.20
CA MET A 47 -26.46 -1.81 2.47
C MET A 47 -25.18 -1.06 2.85
N VAL A 48 -24.50 -1.54 3.90
CA VAL A 48 -23.16 -1.08 4.28
C VAL A 48 -22.19 -2.23 4.16
N VAL A 49 -21.10 -1.99 3.45
CA VAL A 49 -19.95 -2.91 3.32
C VAL A 49 -18.75 -2.27 3.99
N LEU A 50 -18.28 -2.90 5.07
CA LEU A 50 -17.06 -2.53 5.77
C LEU A 50 -15.93 -3.45 5.30
N GLY A 51 -15.03 -2.92 4.48
CA GLY A 51 -13.83 -3.61 4.03
C GLY A 51 -12.70 -3.39 5.03
N VAL A 52 -12.20 -4.46 5.64
CA VAL A 52 -11.08 -4.43 6.58
C VAL A 52 -9.97 -5.29 6.01
N ASP A 53 -8.96 -4.64 5.40
CA ASP A 53 -7.85 -5.31 4.75
C ASP A 53 -7.08 -6.21 5.73
N GLY A 54 -6.76 -7.42 5.32
CA GLY A 54 -5.98 -8.37 6.11
C GLY A 54 -6.67 -8.93 7.35
N LEU A 55 -7.98 -8.72 7.53
CA LEU A 55 -8.70 -9.29 8.69
C LEU A 55 -8.87 -10.81 8.52
N ASP A 56 -8.08 -11.55 9.27
CA ASP A 56 -8.03 -13.02 9.21
C ASP A 56 -9.15 -13.66 10.05
N PRO A 57 -9.89 -14.67 9.49
CA PRO A 57 -10.99 -15.30 10.20
C PRO A 57 -10.55 -16.13 11.41
N ASP A 58 -9.40 -16.76 11.37
CA ASP A 58 -8.94 -17.63 12.46
C ASP A 58 -8.35 -16.79 13.59
N ILE A 59 -7.61 -15.74 13.28
CA ILE A 59 -7.13 -14.78 14.28
C ILE A 59 -8.32 -14.07 14.94
N LEU A 60 -9.35 -13.65 14.19
CA LEU A 60 -10.54 -13.05 14.79
C LEU A 60 -11.28 -14.02 15.70
N LYS A 61 -11.39 -15.32 15.35
CA LYS A 61 -11.97 -16.35 16.23
C LYS A 61 -11.17 -16.46 17.53
N GLU A 62 -9.82 -16.48 17.46
CA GLU A 62 -8.95 -16.48 18.64
C GLU A 62 -9.14 -15.21 19.48
N VAL A 63 -9.21 -14.02 18.86
CA VAL A 63 -9.46 -12.75 19.53
C VAL A 63 -10.81 -12.76 20.28
N ILE A 64 -11.86 -13.31 19.67
CA ILE A 64 -13.18 -13.46 20.29
C ILE A 64 -13.13 -14.41 21.51
N GLU A 65 -12.38 -15.51 21.42
CA GLU A 65 -12.22 -16.45 22.52
C GLU A 65 -11.45 -15.83 23.69
N ARG A 66 -10.40 -15.07 23.41
CA ARG A 66 -9.56 -14.40 24.44
C ARG A 66 -10.20 -13.16 25.04
N PHE A 67 -10.94 -12.40 24.23
CA PHE A 67 -11.49 -11.09 24.58
C PHE A 67 -13.00 -11.01 24.28
N PRO A 68 -13.84 -11.89 24.91
CA PRO A 68 -15.28 -11.95 24.59
C PRO A 68 -16.06 -10.70 24.98
N ASN A 69 -15.55 -9.90 25.91
CA ASN A 69 -16.21 -8.65 26.32
C ASN A 69 -15.91 -7.47 25.40
N GLU A 70 -14.79 -7.49 24.73
CA GLU A 70 -14.29 -6.45 23.83
C GLU A 70 -14.73 -6.66 22.37
N THR A 71 -15.26 -7.86 22.03
CA THR A 71 -15.66 -8.29 20.68
C THR A 71 -17.16 -8.50 20.52
N LYS A 72 -17.98 -7.82 21.31
CA LYS A 72 -19.45 -8.02 21.35
C LYS A 72 -20.14 -7.70 20.01
N ASN A 73 -19.63 -6.76 19.26
CA ASN A 73 -20.24 -6.35 18.00
C ASN A 73 -20.00 -7.36 16.90
N PHE A 74 -18.78 -7.92 16.81
CA PHE A 74 -18.47 -9.04 15.92
C PHE A 74 -19.33 -10.26 16.27
N GLN A 75 -19.38 -10.64 17.55
CA GLN A 75 -20.20 -11.77 18.00
C GLN A 75 -21.68 -11.57 17.67
N ALA A 76 -22.21 -10.37 17.90
CA ALA A 76 -23.61 -10.08 17.63
C ALA A 76 -23.95 -10.07 16.13
N LEU A 77 -23.07 -9.54 15.28
CA LEU A 77 -23.27 -9.59 13.83
C LEU A 77 -23.16 -11.04 13.30
N ALA A 78 -22.15 -11.79 13.76
CA ALA A 78 -21.97 -13.19 13.41
C ALA A 78 -23.18 -14.07 13.81
N ALA A 79 -23.76 -13.80 14.98
CA ALA A 79 -24.96 -14.51 15.44
C ALA A 79 -26.19 -14.26 14.56
N GLN A 80 -26.31 -13.10 13.93
CA GLN A 80 -27.40 -12.78 13.00
C GLN A 80 -27.23 -13.53 11.65
N GLY A 81 -26.01 -13.60 11.12
CA GLY A 81 -25.70 -14.12 9.80
C GLY A 81 -25.09 -15.54 9.76
N GLN A 82 -25.32 -16.36 10.79
CA GLN A 82 -24.87 -17.76 10.86
C GLN A 82 -23.35 -17.94 11.04
N GLY A 83 -22.66 -17.02 11.69
CA GLY A 83 -21.27 -17.14 12.10
C GLY A 83 -20.28 -16.34 11.24
N ILE A 84 -19.01 -16.52 11.58
CA ILE A 84 -17.87 -16.03 10.83
C ILE A 84 -17.60 -17.06 9.71
N LYS A 85 -17.45 -16.60 8.49
CA LYS A 85 -17.21 -17.45 7.34
C LYS A 85 -15.87 -17.14 6.71
N ASP A 86 -15.16 -18.17 6.29
CA ASP A 86 -13.97 -18.02 5.48
C ASP A 86 -14.41 -17.61 4.06
N LEU A 87 -13.78 -16.56 3.53
CA LEU A 87 -13.99 -16.04 2.20
C LEU A 87 -12.78 -16.41 1.33
N VAL A 88 -13.01 -17.17 0.27
CA VAL A 88 -11.93 -17.53 -0.64
C VAL A 88 -11.38 -16.25 -1.29
N THR A 89 -10.10 -16.00 -1.03
CA THR A 89 -9.38 -14.86 -1.56
C THR A 89 -9.05 -15.04 -3.05
N ALA A 90 -8.37 -14.05 -3.64
CA ALA A 90 -7.87 -14.15 -5.00
C ALA A 90 -6.71 -15.16 -5.12
N CYS A 91 -6.45 -15.59 -6.32
CA CYS A 91 -5.20 -16.27 -6.70
C CYS A 91 -4.42 -15.34 -7.64
N PRO A 92 -3.26 -14.79 -7.19
CA PRO A 92 -2.71 -14.85 -5.83
C PRO A 92 -3.49 -13.98 -4.83
N PRO A 93 -3.33 -14.19 -3.51
CA PRO A 93 -4.01 -13.44 -2.46
C PRO A 93 -3.33 -12.09 -2.20
N GLN A 94 -3.25 -11.27 -3.20
CA GLN A 94 -2.67 -9.93 -3.16
C GLN A 94 -3.77 -8.89 -3.22
N SER A 95 -3.69 -7.86 -2.38
CA SER A 95 -4.75 -6.84 -2.27
C SER A 95 -5.16 -6.24 -3.62
N PRO A 96 -4.26 -5.87 -4.57
CA PRO A 96 -4.70 -5.34 -5.86
C PRO A 96 -5.48 -6.37 -6.70
N VAL A 97 -5.18 -7.66 -6.57
CA VAL A 97 -5.87 -8.75 -7.26
C VAL A 97 -7.23 -9.00 -6.59
N ALA A 98 -7.23 -9.16 -5.28
CA ALA A 98 -8.39 -9.46 -4.46
C ALA A 98 -9.44 -8.35 -4.51
N TRP A 99 -9.04 -7.10 -4.32
CA TRP A 99 -9.94 -5.96 -4.46
C TRP A 99 -10.45 -5.79 -5.89
N SER A 100 -9.64 -6.12 -6.93
CA SER A 100 -10.14 -6.11 -8.32
C SER A 100 -11.20 -7.17 -8.57
N ASN A 101 -11.07 -8.37 -7.95
CA ASN A 101 -12.13 -9.39 -7.96
C ASN A 101 -13.44 -8.83 -7.37
N PHE A 102 -13.36 -8.19 -6.20
CA PHE A 102 -14.51 -7.58 -5.52
C PHE A 102 -15.10 -6.42 -6.32
N ILE A 103 -14.28 -5.51 -6.85
CA ILE A 103 -14.74 -4.33 -7.59
C ILE A 103 -15.51 -4.71 -8.84
N THR A 104 -15.05 -5.74 -9.57
CA THR A 104 -15.56 -6.08 -10.90
C THR A 104 -16.44 -7.32 -10.93
N GLY A 105 -16.39 -8.16 -9.88
CA GLY A 105 -17.02 -9.48 -9.90
C GLY A 105 -16.35 -10.47 -10.87
N MET A 106 -15.17 -10.13 -11.40
CA MET A 106 -14.37 -10.93 -12.33
C MET A 106 -13.25 -11.65 -11.59
N ASN A 107 -12.63 -12.64 -12.24
CA ASN A 107 -11.35 -13.19 -11.81
C ASN A 107 -10.18 -12.48 -12.53
N PRO A 108 -8.90 -12.72 -12.16
CA PRO A 108 -7.75 -12.06 -12.76
C PRO A 108 -7.67 -12.16 -14.29
N GLY A 109 -8.05 -13.27 -14.88
CA GLY A 109 -8.11 -13.42 -16.34
C GLY A 109 -9.14 -12.54 -17.04
N GLY A 110 -10.13 -12.04 -16.27
CA GLY A 110 -11.11 -11.07 -16.75
C GLY A 110 -10.65 -9.63 -16.54
N HIS A 111 -10.23 -9.27 -15.33
CA HIS A 111 -9.86 -7.87 -15.04
C HIS A 111 -8.39 -7.51 -15.32
N GLY A 112 -7.50 -8.50 -15.52
CA GLY A 112 -6.12 -8.28 -15.97
C GLY A 112 -5.13 -7.82 -14.89
N ILE A 113 -5.48 -7.90 -13.60
CA ILE A 113 -4.55 -7.62 -12.50
C ILE A 113 -4.14 -8.97 -11.90
N PHE A 114 -2.83 -9.29 -11.93
CA PHE A 114 -2.30 -10.58 -11.51
C PHE A 114 -1.32 -10.50 -10.35
N ASP A 115 -0.84 -9.29 -10.02
CA ASP A 115 0.18 -9.03 -8.98
C ASP A 115 0.27 -7.52 -8.74
N PHE A 116 0.99 -7.06 -7.72
CA PHE A 116 1.43 -5.65 -7.59
C PHE A 116 2.34 -5.22 -8.74
N ILE A 117 3.10 -6.17 -9.28
CA ILE A 117 4.12 -5.95 -10.30
C ILE A 117 3.82 -6.86 -11.49
N HIS A 118 3.69 -6.28 -12.67
CA HIS A 118 3.62 -7.02 -13.92
C HIS A 118 4.94 -7.00 -14.65
N ARG A 119 5.09 -7.90 -15.63
CA ARG A 119 6.20 -7.84 -16.60
C ARG A 119 5.80 -7.13 -17.89
N ASP A 120 6.76 -6.52 -18.53
CA ASP A 120 6.68 -6.20 -19.95
C ASP A 120 7.12 -7.43 -20.77
N PRO A 121 6.26 -8.03 -21.61
CA PRO A 121 6.61 -9.24 -22.35
C PRO A 121 7.80 -9.06 -23.30
N ALA A 122 7.98 -7.87 -23.88
CA ALA A 122 9.06 -7.61 -24.82
C ALA A 122 10.42 -7.61 -24.12
N SER A 123 10.59 -6.77 -23.11
CA SER A 123 11.85 -6.61 -22.37
C SER A 123 12.04 -7.61 -21.23
N ARG A 124 10.98 -8.25 -20.75
CA ARG A 124 10.91 -9.05 -19.52
C ARG A 124 11.22 -8.23 -18.28
N GLY A 125 11.20 -6.90 -18.41
CA GLY A 125 11.34 -5.94 -17.33
C GLY A 125 10.05 -5.80 -16.51
N ILE A 126 10.16 -5.13 -15.38
CA ILE A 126 9.02 -4.86 -14.48
C ILE A 126 8.21 -3.65 -14.98
N LYS A 127 6.90 -3.69 -14.75
CA LYS A 127 6.01 -2.53 -14.87
C LYS A 127 4.98 -2.53 -13.75
N ALA A 128 4.41 -1.37 -13.44
CA ALA A 128 3.29 -1.29 -12.51
C ALA A 128 2.08 -2.09 -13.06
N SER A 129 1.39 -2.83 -12.18
CA SER A 129 0.26 -3.66 -12.61
C SER A 129 -1.05 -2.88 -12.75
N ILE A 130 -1.23 -1.85 -11.92
CA ILE A 130 -2.52 -1.17 -11.73
C ILE A 130 -2.77 -0.04 -12.71
N MET A 131 -1.72 0.56 -13.26
CA MET A 131 -1.81 1.70 -14.18
C MET A 131 -1.01 1.45 -15.45
N ASN A 132 -1.57 1.90 -16.55
CA ASN A 132 -0.89 2.09 -17.82
C ASN A 132 -0.57 3.57 -17.95
N ASP A 133 0.72 3.91 -17.86
CA ASP A 133 1.20 5.25 -18.09
C ASP A 133 1.70 5.36 -19.53
N GLU A 134 1.03 6.16 -20.34
CA GLU A 134 1.56 6.56 -21.63
C GLU A 134 2.38 7.84 -21.44
N PRO A 135 3.71 7.80 -21.66
CA PRO A 135 4.54 8.97 -21.49
C PRO A 135 4.13 10.07 -22.47
N GLY A 136 3.99 11.29 -21.96
CA GLY A 136 3.82 12.45 -22.79
C GLY A 136 5.12 12.84 -23.52
N GLU A 137 4.98 13.70 -24.52
CA GLU A 137 6.13 14.35 -25.17
C GLU A 137 6.41 15.69 -24.51
N ASP A 138 7.67 15.99 -24.19
CA ASP A 138 8.08 17.28 -23.71
C ASP A 138 8.47 18.20 -24.87
N LEU A 139 7.71 19.26 -25.10
CA LEU A 139 8.08 20.28 -26.05
C LEU A 139 9.18 21.18 -25.46
N GLN A 140 10.43 20.94 -25.86
CA GLN A 140 11.57 21.69 -25.39
C GLN A 140 11.56 23.13 -25.96
N LEU A 141 11.74 24.15 -25.09
CA LEU A 141 11.86 25.55 -25.52
C LEU A 141 13.34 25.82 -25.91
N PRO A 142 13.65 26.06 -27.20
CA PRO A 142 15.03 26.15 -27.67
C PRO A 142 15.85 27.22 -26.93
N GLY A 143 17.08 26.85 -26.52
CA GLY A 143 18.01 27.76 -25.84
C GLY A 143 17.67 28.06 -24.38
N THR A 144 16.73 27.34 -23.79
CA THR A 144 16.33 27.48 -22.39
C THR A 144 16.34 26.13 -21.67
N SER A 145 16.25 26.16 -20.32
CA SER A 145 16.01 24.96 -19.48
C SER A 145 14.54 24.59 -19.38
N TYR A 146 13.63 25.35 -19.99
CA TYR A 146 12.19 25.15 -19.89
C TYR A 146 11.68 24.17 -20.95
N LYS A 147 10.62 23.48 -20.58
CA LYS A 147 9.85 22.57 -21.41
C LYS A 147 8.36 22.74 -21.12
N MET A 148 7.52 22.33 -22.06
CA MET A 148 6.10 22.24 -21.88
C MET A 148 5.69 20.77 -21.96
N PRO A 149 5.21 20.17 -20.89
CA PRO A 149 4.67 18.82 -20.95
C PRO A 149 3.46 18.79 -21.88
N TRP A 150 3.42 17.83 -22.78
CA TRP A 150 2.35 17.70 -23.75
C TRP A 150 1.95 16.24 -23.91
N GLY A 151 0.63 15.97 -23.81
CA GLY A 151 0.13 14.61 -23.87
C GLY A 151 0.49 13.82 -22.61
N GLY A 152 0.47 12.52 -22.77
CA GLY A 152 0.56 11.58 -21.66
C GLY A 152 -0.81 11.31 -21.04
N SER A 153 -1.03 10.07 -20.65
CA SER A 153 -2.24 9.63 -19.95
C SER A 153 -1.87 8.56 -18.94
N SER A 154 -2.62 8.55 -17.85
CA SER A 154 -2.60 7.47 -16.86
C SER A 154 -4.00 6.87 -16.84
N GLU A 155 -4.10 5.60 -17.21
CA GLU A 155 -5.37 4.89 -17.19
C GLU A 155 -5.27 3.64 -16.31
N PRO A 156 -6.38 3.25 -15.61
CA PRO A 156 -6.38 1.99 -14.88
C PRO A 156 -6.11 0.82 -15.84
N ASN A 157 -5.18 -0.05 -15.50
CA ASN A 157 -4.95 -1.29 -16.26
C ASN A 157 -6.06 -2.32 -16.03
N ARG A 158 -6.80 -2.19 -14.94
CA ARG A 158 -7.93 -3.04 -14.60
C ARG A 158 -9.06 -2.85 -15.60
N THR A 159 -9.51 -3.93 -16.24
CA THR A 159 -10.73 -3.98 -17.07
C THR A 159 -11.95 -4.37 -16.22
N GLY A 160 -13.13 -4.25 -16.78
CA GLY A 160 -14.40 -4.46 -16.10
C GLY A 160 -14.95 -3.19 -15.45
N THR A 161 -16.29 -3.04 -15.50
CA THR A 161 -16.97 -1.88 -14.91
C THR A 161 -17.12 -2.09 -13.40
N PRO A 162 -16.71 -1.14 -12.55
CA PRO A 162 -16.90 -1.22 -11.11
C PRO A 162 -18.38 -1.29 -10.73
N PHE A 163 -18.70 -2.07 -9.68
CA PHE A 163 -20.10 -2.26 -9.26
C PHE A 163 -20.80 -0.94 -8.92
N TRP A 164 -20.13 0.05 -8.34
CA TRP A 164 -20.76 1.35 -8.03
C TRP A 164 -21.11 2.18 -9.26
N SER A 165 -20.39 2.01 -10.36
CA SER A 165 -20.74 2.62 -11.63
C SER A 165 -22.00 1.94 -12.22
N LEU A 166 -22.08 0.60 -12.16
CA LEU A 166 -23.27 -0.16 -12.60
C LEU A 166 -24.50 0.19 -11.77
N LEU A 167 -24.36 0.33 -10.45
CA LEU A 167 -25.42 0.81 -9.57
C LEU A 167 -25.85 2.23 -9.97
N GLY A 168 -24.89 3.11 -10.25
CA GLY A 168 -25.14 4.48 -10.69
C GLY A 168 -25.90 4.57 -11.99
N GLU A 169 -25.56 3.75 -12.98
CA GLU A 169 -26.29 3.64 -14.25
C GLU A 169 -27.76 3.20 -14.05
N ALA A 170 -28.02 2.35 -13.05
CA ALA A 170 -29.36 1.95 -12.64
C ALA A 170 -30.08 2.99 -11.74
N GLY A 171 -29.44 4.11 -11.44
CA GLY A 171 -29.99 5.18 -10.62
C GLY A 171 -29.88 4.95 -9.11
N ILE A 172 -29.10 3.98 -8.66
CA ILE A 172 -28.86 3.64 -7.26
C ILE A 172 -27.59 4.37 -6.79
N ALA A 173 -27.67 5.09 -5.66
CA ALA A 173 -26.51 5.75 -5.09
C ALA A 173 -25.56 4.72 -4.44
N ALA A 174 -24.25 4.90 -4.68
CA ALA A 174 -23.23 4.10 -4.05
C ALA A 174 -22.06 5.02 -3.67
N ASP A 175 -21.88 5.26 -2.37
CA ASP A 175 -20.77 6.01 -1.82
C ASP A 175 -19.64 5.01 -1.54
N VAL A 176 -18.47 5.19 -2.17
CA VAL A 176 -17.31 4.33 -1.98
C VAL A 176 -16.15 5.16 -1.40
N TRP A 177 -15.80 4.86 -0.16
CA TRP A 177 -14.82 5.61 0.62
C TRP A 177 -13.53 4.82 0.75
N ARG A 178 -12.43 5.42 0.28
CA ARG A 178 -11.08 4.82 0.30
C ARG A 178 -11.01 3.50 -0.47
N MET A 179 -11.80 3.36 -1.53
CA MET A 179 -11.82 2.14 -2.35
C MET A 179 -10.42 1.82 -2.88
N PRO A 180 -9.85 0.64 -2.54
CA PRO A 180 -8.57 0.20 -3.09
C PRO A 180 -8.60 0.12 -4.62
N ILE A 181 -7.46 0.33 -5.27
CA ILE A 181 -7.30 0.21 -6.73
C ILE A 181 -8.31 1.08 -7.52
N ASN A 182 -8.76 2.18 -6.92
CA ASN A 182 -9.68 3.14 -7.54
C ASN A 182 -8.96 4.46 -7.91
N TYR A 183 -7.69 4.38 -8.27
CA TYR A 183 -6.95 5.51 -8.83
C TYR A 183 -6.45 5.17 -10.23
N PRO A 184 -6.66 6.02 -11.24
CA PRO A 184 -7.51 7.21 -11.28
C PRO A 184 -8.97 6.93 -10.89
N VAL A 185 -9.62 7.93 -10.25
CA VAL A 185 -10.94 7.76 -9.63
C VAL A 185 -12.01 7.43 -10.67
N THR A 186 -12.76 6.36 -10.43
CA THR A 186 -13.89 5.97 -11.29
C THR A 186 -15.20 6.53 -10.72
N PRO A 187 -16.00 7.25 -11.53
CA PRO A 187 -17.25 7.84 -11.08
C PRO A 187 -18.39 6.83 -10.88
N GLY A 188 -19.39 7.24 -10.09
CA GLY A 188 -20.68 6.57 -9.88
C GLY A 188 -21.78 7.59 -9.62
N LYS A 189 -22.95 7.14 -9.11
CA LYS A 189 -24.01 8.03 -8.61
C LYS A 189 -23.86 8.28 -7.10
N GLY A 190 -22.69 8.53 -6.61
CA GLY A 190 -22.41 8.79 -5.21
C GLY A 190 -21.05 9.41 -5.07
N LEU A 191 -20.51 9.40 -3.87
CA LEU A 191 -19.12 9.81 -3.64
C LEU A 191 -18.19 8.66 -4.00
N SER A 192 -17.05 9.02 -4.60
CA SER A 192 -15.97 8.06 -4.87
C SER A 192 -14.64 8.65 -4.41
N PHE A 193 -14.03 8.02 -3.39
CA PHE A 193 -12.69 8.34 -2.90
C PHE A 193 -11.76 7.15 -3.12
N PRO A 194 -10.56 7.36 -3.70
CA PRO A 194 -9.59 6.30 -3.89
C PRO A 194 -8.90 5.96 -2.56
N GLY A 195 -8.48 4.71 -2.45
CA GLY A 195 -7.73 4.16 -1.32
C GLY A 195 -6.34 3.70 -1.72
N MET A 196 -6.01 2.44 -1.38
CA MET A 196 -4.74 1.81 -1.72
C MET A 196 -4.33 2.12 -3.16
N MET A 197 -3.05 2.41 -3.36
CA MET A 197 -2.42 2.80 -4.61
C MET A 197 -2.71 4.23 -5.11
N THR A 198 -3.39 5.09 -4.32
CA THR A 198 -3.36 6.52 -4.58
C THR A 198 -1.96 7.04 -4.30
N PRO A 199 -1.28 7.69 -5.27
CA PRO A 199 0.11 8.08 -5.11
C PRO A 199 0.27 9.29 -4.17
N ALA A 200 1.48 9.44 -3.64
CA ALA A 200 1.97 10.70 -3.09
C ALA A 200 2.32 11.67 -4.23
N VAL A 201 2.62 12.93 -3.89
CA VAL A 201 2.95 13.96 -4.88
C VAL A 201 4.27 13.65 -5.62
N ASP A 202 5.21 13.02 -4.94
CA ASP A 202 6.60 12.86 -5.38
C ASP A 202 7.01 11.42 -5.68
N SER A 203 6.13 10.46 -5.42
CA SER A 203 6.37 9.04 -5.70
C SER A 203 5.08 8.21 -5.62
N ALA A 204 5.10 7.03 -6.24
CA ALA A 204 3.92 6.16 -6.29
C ALA A 204 3.44 5.68 -4.91
N TYR A 205 4.38 5.41 -3.99
CA TYR A 205 4.06 4.88 -2.66
C TYR A 205 4.29 5.88 -1.52
N GLY A 206 4.82 7.06 -1.81
CA GLY A 206 5.29 8.03 -0.83
C GLY A 206 6.64 7.63 -0.23
N GLU A 207 7.44 8.62 0.12
CA GLU A 207 8.71 8.39 0.79
C GLU A 207 8.94 9.46 1.86
N ALA A 208 9.04 9.02 3.12
CA ALA A 208 9.36 9.87 4.24
C ALA A 208 10.79 10.42 4.16
N THR A 209 11.03 11.51 4.89
CA THR A 209 12.38 12.09 5.03
C THR A 209 12.78 12.13 6.50
N LEU A 210 13.97 11.64 6.82
CA LEU A 210 14.58 11.82 8.13
C LEU A 210 15.61 12.95 8.06
N TYR A 211 15.41 14.00 8.85
CA TYR A 211 16.38 15.06 9.09
C TYR A 211 17.17 14.73 10.36
N THR A 212 18.50 14.63 10.25
CA THR A 212 19.35 14.29 11.42
C THR A 212 20.70 15.00 11.37
N THR A 213 21.25 15.30 12.54
CA THR A 213 22.66 15.74 12.70
C THR A 213 23.62 14.56 12.82
N ASP A 214 23.13 13.35 13.06
CA ASP A 214 23.94 12.14 13.17
C ASP A 214 24.37 11.62 11.79
N ALA A 215 25.66 11.75 11.49
CA ALA A 215 26.24 11.25 10.24
C ALA A 215 26.42 9.72 10.22
N SER A 216 26.19 9.02 11.31
CA SER A 216 26.29 7.55 11.40
C SER A 216 25.00 6.83 11.01
N VAL A 217 23.87 7.55 10.95
CA VAL A 217 22.56 7.00 10.55
C VAL A 217 22.61 6.51 9.11
N ASN A 218 22.22 5.26 8.92
CA ASN A 218 22.08 4.63 7.60
C ASN A 218 20.68 4.06 7.45
N ILE A 219 19.89 4.64 6.56
CA ILE A 219 18.53 4.23 6.25
C ILE A 219 18.42 3.58 4.83
N GLY A 220 19.55 3.07 4.32
CA GLY A 220 19.61 2.47 2.98
C GLY A 220 19.24 3.47 1.88
N LYS A 221 18.27 3.14 1.04
CA LYS A 221 17.75 4.00 -0.04
C LYS A 221 16.73 5.04 0.43
N GLY A 222 16.49 5.18 1.72
CA GLY A 222 15.57 6.19 2.26
C GLY A 222 16.06 7.62 2.07
N ARG A 223 15.17 8.60 2.17
CA ARG A 223 15.51 10.03 2.10
C ARG A 223 16.10 10.50 3.42
N LEU A 224 17.43 10.52 3.50
CA LEU A 224 18.19 11.06 4.62
C LEU A 224 18.66 12.47 4.28
N SER A 225 18.28 13.44 5.12
CA SER A 225 18.77 14.82 5.07
C SER A 225 19.73 15.08 6.24
N LEU A 226 21.03 14.96 5.98
CA LEU A 226 22.05 15.34 6.97
C LEU A 226 22.08 16.86 7.11
N VAL A 227 21.71 17.33 8.29
CA VAL A 227 21.62 18.76 8.62
C VAL A 227 22.72 19.17 9.60
N LYS A 228 22.94 20.48 9.71
CA LYS A 228 23.93 21.05 10.63
C LYS A 228 23.26 22.05 11.55
N ASN A 229 23.34 21.80 12.83
CA ASN A 229 22.98 22.79 13.85
C ASN A 229 24.09 23.82 13.98
N LYS A 230 23.77 25.10 13.72
CA LYS A 230 24.65 26.24 13.91
C LYS A 230 24.00 27.19 14.92
N ASP A 231 24.46 27.09 16.16
CA ASP A 231 23.99 27.94 17.26
C ASP A 231 22.46 27.95 17.41
N GLY A 232 21.83 26.77 17.42
CA GLY A 232 20.38 26.62 17.55
C GLY A 232 19.62 26.85 16.26
N ARG A 233 20.28 26.96 15.10
CA ARG A 233 19.63 27.13 13.79
C ARG A 233 20.06 26.04 12.81
N ILE A 234 19.07 25.40 12.18
CA ILE A 234 19.23 24.42 11.11
C ILE A 234 18.58 25.00 9.85
N ALA A 235 19.34 25.13 8.77
CA ALA A 235 18.81 25.54 7.46
C ALA A 235 18.85 24.35 6.52
N THR A 236 17.69 23.99 5.95
CA THR A 236 17.50 22.83 5.06
C THR A 236 16.40 23.10 4.06
N SER A 237 15.86 22.08 3.41
CA SER A 237 14.73 22.19 2.49
C SER A 237 13.87 20.93 2.53
N ILE A 238 12.61 21.08 2.16
CA ILE A 238 11.66 20.01 1.89
C ILE A 238 11.79 19.62 0.43
N GLY A 239 12.10 18.34 0.16
CA GLY A 239 12.10 17.78 -1.17
C GLY A 239 10.67 17.60 -1.70
N GLY A 240 10.51 17.66 -3.00
CA GLY A 240 9.20 17.51 -3.65
C GLY A 240 9.31 16.83 -5.02
N PRO A 241 8.26 16.92 -5.83
CA PRO A 241 8.20 16.26 -7.13
C PRO A 241 9.22 16.81 -8.12
N THR A 242 9.47 16.06 -9.16
CA THR A 242 10.22 16.55 -10.33
C THR A 242 9.45 17.69 -10.99
N ASN A 243 10.15 18.78 -11.30
CA ASN A 243 9.56 19.93 -11.99
C ASN A 243 9.22 19.53 -13.44
N SER A 244 7.94 19.48 -13.76
CA SER A 244 7.46 19.10 -15.10
C SER A 244 7.75 20.16 -16.19
N PHE A 245 8.11 21.38 -15.80
CA PHE A 245 8.31 22.50 -16.73
C PHE A 245 9.77 22.89 -16.91
N GLN A 246 10.69 22.36 -16.11
CA GLN A 246 12.09 22.79 -16.14
C GLN A 246 13.05 21.63 -15.86
N ASP A 247 14.09 21.52 -16.72
CA ASP A 247 15.19 20.57 -16.54
C ASP A 247 16.46 21.29 -16.03
N ILE A 248 17.40 20.51 -15.48
CA ILE A 248 18.79 20.91 -15.29
C ILE A 248 19.52 20.63 -16.60
N VAL A 249 20.04 21.67 -17.23
CA VAL A 249 20.80 21.55 -18.49
C VAL A 249 22.27 21.56 -18.18
N ARG A 250 22.98 20.52 -18.58
CA ARG A 250 24.45 20.37 -18.45
C ARG A 250 25.06 20.03 -19.80
N LYS A 251 26.39 20.14 -19.90
CA LYS A 251 27.16 19.61 -21.03
C LYS A 251 27.90 18.36 -20.57
N ASP A 252 27.86 17.31 -21.38
CA ASP A 252 28.68 16.12 -21.18
C ASP A 252 30.16 16.38 -21.53
N SER A 253 31.00 15.36 -21.39
CA SER A 253 32.45 15.44 -21.71
C SER A 253 32.72 15.68 -23.18
N GLU A 254 31.74 15.46 -24.05
CA GLU A 254 31.85 15.66 -25.52
C GLU A 254 31.27 17.00 -25.96
N GLY A 255 30.66 17.75 -25.00
CA GLY A 255 30.06 19.07 -25.25
C GLY A 255 28.59 19.02 -25.68
N ASN A 256 27.95 17.84 -25.70
CA ASN A 256 26.54 17.68 -26.00
C ASN A 256 25.66 18.16 -24.82
N GLU A 257 24.48 18.69 -25.11
CA GLU A 257 23.51 19.09 -24.09
C GLU A 257 22.85 17.84 -23.49
N VAL A 258 22.95 17.68 -22.16
CA VAL A 258 22.27 16.67 -21.38
C VAL A 258 21.25 17.34 -20.50
N ARG A 259 20.00 16.89 -20.55
CA ARG A 259 18.89 17.36 -19.73
C ARG A 259 18.59 16.34 -18.65
N LEU A 260 18.54 16.81 -17.41
CA LEU A 260 18.25 15.98 -16.24
C LEU A 260 16.99 16.52 -15.55
N PRO A 261 16.16 15.63 -14.99
CA PRO A 261 15.01 16.07 -14.18
C PRO A 261 15.44 17.03 -13.09
N LYS A 262 14.72 18.14 -12.95
CA LYS A 262 14.96 19.12 -11.89
C LYS A 262 14.06 18.80 -10.70
N PRO A 263 14.59 18.47 -9.51
CA PRO A 263 13.77 18.32 -8.31
C PRO A 263 13.22 19.69 -7.86
N SER A 264 11.99 19.69 -7.38
CA SER A 264 11.43 20.87 -6.68
C SER A 264 11.78 20.81 -5.21
N THR A 265 12.02 21.98 -4.60
CA THR A 265 12.35 22.07 -3.17
C THR A 265 11.75 23.35 -2.58
N VAL A 266 11.37 23.29 -1.30
CA VAL A 266 10.93 24.47 -0.52
C VAL A 266 11.92 24.69 0.64
N PRO A 267 12.50 25.89 0.80
CA PRO A 267 13.40 26.18 1.91
C PRO A 267 12.70 26.03 3.27
N MET A 268 13.41 25.47 4.24
CA MET A 268 12.94 25.30 5.62
C MET A 268 14.05 25.71 6.59
N THR A 269 13.69 26.44 7.64
CA THR A 269 14.60 26.79 8.73
C THR A 269 14.00 26.30 10.05
N ILE A 270 14.78 25.60 10.84
CA ILE A 270 14.40 25.11 12.16
C ILE A 270 15.21 25.89 13.20
N HIS A 271 14.52 26.47 14.17
CA HIS A 271 15.12 27.14 15.31
C HIS A 271 14.89 26.33 16.58
N ILE A 272 15.98 25.93 17.22
CA ILE A 272 15.94 25.23 18.50
C ILE A 272 15.88 26.28 19.60
N THR A 273 15.00 26.10 20.59
CA THR A 273 14.91 26.99 21.76
C THR A 273 16.22 26.98 22.56
N PRO A 274 16.53 28.05 23.29
CA PRO A 274 17.74 28.06 24.14
C PRO A 274 17.75 27.00 25.26
N ALA A 275 16.59 26.47 25.62
CA ALA A 275 16.45 25.41 26.63
C ALA A 275 16.57 24.00 26.02
N ASN A 276 16.63 23.85 24.69
CA ASN A 276 16.60 22.60 23.95
C ASN A 276 15.35 21.74 24.23
N ASP A 277 14.22 22.39 24.51
CA ASP A 277 12.95 21.75 24.84
C ASP A 277 11.89 21.81 23.71
N ALA A 278 12.12 22.65 22.69
CA ALA A 278 11.23 22.75 21.54
C ALA A 278 11.96 23.26 20.29
N VAL A 279 11.34 23.12 19.15
CA VAL A 279 11.78 23.70 17.87
C VAL A 279 10.69 24.53 17.23
N ALA A 280 11.05 25.61 16.54
CA ALA A 280 10.19 26.35 15.63
C ALA A 280 10.60 26.04 14.18
N ILE A 281 9.71 25.43 13.40
CA ILE A 281 9.90 25.06 11.99
C ILE A 281 9.28 26.15 11.13
N MET A 282 10.09 26.86 10.39
CA MET A 282 9.69 27.93 9.47
C MET A 282 9.82 27.45 8.04
N ILE A 283 8.71 27.34 7.33
CA ILE A 283 8.65 26.90 5.93
C ILE A 283 8.48 28.15 5.06
N ASP A 284 9.27 28.27 4.00
CA ASP A 284 9.19 29.43 3.10
C ASP A 284 7.83 29.49 2.40
N GLY A 285 7.11 30.62 2.59
CA GLY A 285 5.75 30.80 2.10
C GLY A 285 4.65 30.06 2.87
N GLY A 286 5.00 29.32 3.94
CA GLY A 286 4.09 28.53 4.76
C GLY A 286 3.95 29.04 6.20
N GLU A 287 3.35 28.20 7.03
CA GLU A 287 3.16 28.44 8.45
C GLU A 287 4.42 28.18 9.27
N THR A 288 4.46 28.69 10.49
CA THR A 288 5.48 28.34 11.48
C THR A 288 4.88 27.33 12.46
N LEU A 289 5.51 26.17 12.57
CA LEU A 289 5.13 25.12 13.50
C LEU A 289 6.05 25.14 14.71
N VAL A 290 5.51 24.77 15.88
CA VAL A 290 6.32 24.60 17.10
C VAL A 290 6.08 23.17 17.59
N LEU A 291 7.17 22.44 17.84
CA LEU A 291 7.10 21.05 18.31
C LEU A 291 8.03 20.83 19.49
N GLU A 292 7.60 20.04 20.44
CA GLU A 292 8.41 19.46 21.51
C GLU A 292 8.87 18.03 21.11
N PRO A 293 9.95 17.48 21.67
CA PRO A 293 10.35 16.09 21.42
C PRO A 293 9.21 15.10 21.78
N GLY A 294 8.94 14.16 20.89
CA GLY A 294 7.83 13.22 21.00
C GLY A 294 6.50 13.73 20.44
N GLU A 295 6.48 14.89 19.78
CA GLU A 295 5.24 15.52 19.30
C GLU A 295 5.08 15.41 17.78
N TRP A 296 3.87 15.05 17.33
CA TRP A 296 3.43 15.10 15.93
C TRP A 296 2.80 16.47 15.62
N SER A 297 3.16 17.06 14.49
CA SER A 297 2.44 18.25 13.99
C SER A 297 1.10 17.85 13.38
N ASP A 298 0.20 18.82 13.23
CA ASP A 298 -0.86 18.72 12.22
C ASP A 298 -0.26 18.75 10.81
N PHE A 299 -1.08 18.46 9.79
CA PHE A 299 -0.67 18.67 8.41
C PHE A 299 -0.47 20.14 8.12
N THR A 300 0.60 20.46 7.39
CA THR A 300 0.88 21.79 6.86
C THR A 300 1.03 21.73 5.35
N THR A 301 0.57 22.79 4.67
CA THR A 301 0.66 22.89 3.21
C THR A 301 2.04 23.36 2.77
N ILE A 302 2.59 22.69 1.76
CA ILE A 302 3.85 23.00 1.10
C ILE A 302 3.55 23.40 -0.35
N THR A 303 4.00 24.60 -0.76
CA THR A 303 3.81 25.08 -2.13
C THR A 303 5.11 25.01 -2.93
N TYR A 304 5.15 24.14 -3.93
CA TYR A 304 6.27 24.00 -4.87
C TYR A 304 6.06 24.91 -6.08
N SER A 305 6.93 25.89 -6.27
CA SER A 305 6.88 26.77 -7.45
C SER A 305 7.46 26.04 -8.66
N MET A 306 6.62 25.64 -9.60
CA MET A 306 7.00 24.93 -10.82
C MET A 306 7.48 25.90 -11.91
N LEU A 307 6.89 27.08 -11.98
CA LEU A 307 7.29 28.17 -12.86
C LEU A 307 7.50 29.46 -12.07
N PRO A 308 8.43 30.35 -12.52
CA PRO A 308 8.68 31.62 -11.85
C PRO A 308 7.43 32.49 -11.68
N MET A 309 7.41 33.31 -10.63
CA MET A 309 6.35 34.29 -10.32
C MET A 309 4.97 33.66 -10.09
N GLY A 310 4.90 32.40 -9.62
CA GLY A 310 3.63 31.74 -9.35
C GLY A 310 2.81 31.42 -10.61
N ALA A 311 3.45 31.35 -11.78
CA ALA A 311 2.75 31.03 -13.01
C ALA A 311 2.24 29.58 -13.05
N SER A 312 2.85 28.68 -12.28
CA SER A 312 2.38 27.34 -11.98
C SER A 312 2.96 26.92 -10.64
N ASP A 313 2.11 26.59 -9.70
CA ASP A 313 2.46 26.05 -8.40
C ASP A 313 1.80 24.69 -8.20
N MET A 314 2.39 23.83 -7.36
CA MET A 314 1.82 22.55 -6.96
C MET A 314 1.82 22.49 -5.43
N ASN A 315 0.68 22.19 -4.86
CA ASN A 315 0.54 22.02 -3.42
C ASN A 315 0.66 20.56 -3.01
N GLY A 316 1.33 20.37 -1.88
CA GLY A 316 1.32 19.13 -1.12
C GLY A 316 1.12 19.41 0.36
N ILE A 317 0.85 18.41 1.13
CA ILE A 317 0.75 18.49 2.60
C ILE A 317 1.69 17.48 3.23
N VAL A 318 2.32 17.90 4.35
CA VAL A 318 3.21 17.05 5.14
C VAL A 318 2.91 17.19 6.62
N ARG A 319 3.34 16.20 7.39
CA ARG A 319 3.31 16.18 8.84
C ARG A 319 4.71 15.90 9.37
N PHE A 320 5.11 16.52 10.47
CA PHE A 320 6.38 16.33 11.12
C PHE A 320 6.23 15.61 12.45
N TYR A 321 7.27 14.87 12.83
CA TYR A 321 7.43 14.32 14.16
C TYR A 321 8.84 14.64 14.67
N LEU A 322 8.94 15.35 15.80
CA LEU A 322 10.22 15.68 16.41
C LEU A 322 10.63 14.54 17.33
N ARG A 323 11.59 13.73 16.89
CA ARG A 323 12.08 12.59 17.69
C ARG A 323 12.98 13.03 18.84
N SER A 324 13.95 13.91 18.55
CA SER A 324 14.91 14.39 19.55
C SER A 324 15.54 15.72 19.14
N ILE A 325 16.07 16.43 20.13
CA ILE A 325 16.91 17.63 19.94
C ILE A 325 18.35 17.30 20.38
N GLU A 326 18.54 16.55 21.44
CA GLU A 326 19.83 16.12 21.99
C GLU A 326 19.84 14.62 22.29
N PRO A 327 20.98 13.89 22.19
CA PRO A 327 22.32 14.41 21.84
C PRO A 327 22.45 14.77 20.35
N GLU A 328 21.60 14.19 19.48
CA GLU A 328 21.50 14.52 18.06
C GLU A 328 20.08 14.99 17.74
N PHE A 329 19.98 15.95 16.81
CA PHE A 329 18.69 16.37 16.31
C PHE A 329 18.15 15.33 15.33
N GLU A 330 16.93 14.87 15.57
CA GLU A 330 16.21 13.97 14.66
C GLU A 330 14.76 14.41 14.50
N MET A 331 14.35 14.53 13.25
CA MET A 331 12.97 14.89 12.88
C MET A 331 12.52 14.09 11.66
N TYR A 332 11.44 13.37 11.82
CA TYR A 332 10.74 12.69 10.73
C TYR A 332 9.81 13.67 10.01
N MET A 333 9.67 13.51 8.70
CA MET A 333 8.65 14.16 7.88
C MET A 333 7.94 13.10 7.04
N SER A 334 6.61 13.11 7.07
CA SER A 334 5.79 12.20 6.27
C SER A 334 6.07 12.34 4.76
N PRO A 335 5.70 11.35 3.95
CA PRO A 335 5.57 11.55 2.50
C PRO A 335 4.76 12.80 2.18
N VAL A 336 5.04 13.42 1.03
CA VAL A 336 4.28 14.60 0.57
C VAL A 336 2.96 14.13 -0.02
N ASN A 337 1.88 14.26 0.73
CA ASN A 337 0.54 13.94 0.28
C ASN A 337 -0.01 15.04 -0.66
N MET A 338 -0.98 14.70 -1.52
CA MET A 338 -1.70 15.71 -2.30
C MET A 338 -2.53 16.59 -1.37
N ASP A 339 -2.51 17.89 -1.59
CA ASP A 339 -3.36 18.82 -0.85
C ASP A 339 -4.83 18.61 -1.27
N PRO A 340 -5.74 18.17 -0.39
CA PRO A 340 -7.14 17.92 -0.76
C PRO A 340 -7.89 19.20 -1.13
N MET A 341 -7.39 20.40 -0.70
CA MET A 341 -7.97 21.70 -1.06
C MET A 341 -7.60 22.14 -2.48
N ALA A 342 -6.48 21.63 -3.03
CA ALA A 342 -5.98 21.94 -4.37
C ALA A 342 -5.15 20.77 -4.91
N PRO A 343 -5.76 19.60 -5.13
CA PRO A 343 -5.03 18.39 -5.44
C PRO A 343 -4.36 18.44 -6.82
N ALA A 344 -3.13 17.90 -6.89
CA ALA A 344 -2.36 17.83 -8.12
C ALA A 344 -2.96 16.87 -9.17
N ALA A 345 -3.83 15.96 -8.74
CA ALA A 345 -4.59 15.03 -9.58
C ALA A 345 -5.99 14.82 -8.98
N VAL A 346 -6.90 14.21 -9.74
CA VAL A 346 -8.26 13.93 -9.26
C VAL A 346 -8.21 12.84 -8.19
N ILE A 347 -8.61 13.18 -6.95
CA ILE A 347 -8.65 12.28 -5.77
C ILE A 347 -10.05 12.14 -5.16
N SER A 348 -11.07 12.59 -5.85
CA SER A 348 -12.47 12.36 -5.50
C SER A 348 -13.37 12.56 -6.70
N GLU A 349 -14.54 11.95 -6.66
CA GLU A 349 -15.63 12.23 -7.60
C GLU A 349 -16.93 12.36 -6.78
N PRO A 350 -17.61 13.54 -6.82
CA PRO A 350 -17.24 14.78 -7.52
C PRO A 350 -15.88 15.34 -7.08
N GLN A 351 -15.23 16.12 -7.95
CA GLN A 351 -13.86 16.61 -7.70
C GLN A 351 -13.73 17.54 -6.49
N ASP A 352 -14.79 18.22 -6.10
CA ASP A 352 -14.85 19.12 -4.93
C ASP A 352 -15.03 18.35 -3.61
N ALA A 353 -15.43 17.08 -3.65
CA ALA A 353 -15.68 16.28 -2.44
C ALA A 353 -14.43 16.13 -1.55
N ALA A 354 -13.22 16.11 -2.12
CA ALA A 354 -11.98 16.06 -1.34
C ALA A 354 -11.80 17.32 -0.49
N ALA A 355 -12.09 18.49 -1.05
CA ALA A 355 -12.00 19.77 -0.34
C ALA A 355 -13.14 19.93 0.68
N GLU A 356 -14.34 19.47 0.38
CA GLU A 356 -15.45 19.45 1.33
C GLU A 356 -15.10 18.58 2.54
N LEU A 357 -14.58 17.36 2.32
CA LEU A 357 -14.12 16.47 3.40
C LEU A 357 -13.04 17.13 4.26
N ALA A 358 -12.06 17.78 3.63
CA ALA A 358 -11.03 18.52 4.36
C ALA A 358 -11.60 19.70 5.18
N GLY A 359 -12.70 20.29 4.73
CA GLY A 359 -13.45 21.30 5.50
C GLY A 359 -14.11 20.71 6.76
N ASP A 360 -14.54 19.46 6.71
CA ASP A 360 -15.24 18.79 7.83
C ASP A 360 -14.27 18.21 8.87
N ILE A 361 -13.16 17.56 8.43
CA ILE A 361 -12.27 16.82 9.32
C ILE A 361 -10.85 17.39 9.46
N GLY A 362 -10.52 18.47 8.73
CA GLY A 362 -9.17 18.98 8.57
C GLY A 362 -8.43 18.29 7.41
N LEU A 363 -7.17 18.71 7.16
CA LEU A 363 -6.30 18.06 6.19
C LEU A 363 -6.06 16.59 6.60
N TYR A 364 -5.95 15.69 5.62
CA TYR A 364 -5.92 14.25 5.86
C TYR A 364 -4.95 13.54 4.89
N TYR A 365 -4.56 12.30 5.21
CA TYR A 365 -3.75 11.47 4.32
C TYR A 365 -4.52 11.14 3.04
N THR A 366 -4.13 11.78 1.94
CA THR A 366 -4.69 11.49 0.61
C THR A 366 -4.01 10.31 -0.05
N GLN A 367 -2.78 10.02 0.31
CA GLN A 367 -2.04 8.83 -0.10
C GLN A 367 -2.78 7.54 0.28
N GLY A 368 -2.71 6.53 -0.57
CA GLY A 368 -3.50 5.29 -0.42
C GLY A 368 -3.04 4.39 0.71
N MET A 369 -1.72 4.26 0.89
CA MET A 369 -1.07 3.51 1.98
C MET A 369 -0.50 4.53 2.95
N ALA A 370 -1.32 4.93 3.93
CA ALA A 370 -1.01 6.05 4.81
C ALA A 370 -0.17 5.65 6.02
N GLU A 371 -0.29 4.41 6.49
CA GLU A 371 0.56 3.83 7.52
C GLU A 371 1.99 3.67 6.96
N ASP A 372 2.97 4.38 7.55
CA ASP A 372 4.30 4.50 6.97
C ASP A 372 5.20 3.30 7.31
N VAL A 373 4.85 2.15 6.75
CA VAL A 373 5.64 0.91 6.85
C VAL A 373 7.06 1.10 6.30
N GLY A 374 7.23 1.99 5.32
CA GLY A 374 8.52 2.31 4.73
C GLY A 374 9.47 3.01 5.70
N ALA A 375 8.97 3.95 6.49
CA ALA A 375 9.76 4.65 7.51
C ALA A 375 10.15 3.71 8.66
N TYR A 376 9.21 2.89 9.15
CA TYR A 376 9.50 1.91 10.19
C TYR A 376 10.58 0.90 9.76
N LYS A 377 10.44 0.34 8.58
CA LYS A 377 11.38 -0.59 7.97
C LYS A 377 12.81 -0.05 7.88
N LYS A 378 12.93 1.23 7.54
CA LYS A 378 14.22 1.93 7.39
C LYS A 378 14.77 2.45 8.72
N GLY A 379 14.07 2.21 9.84
CA GLY A 379 14.47 2.69 11.18
C GLY A 379 14.32 4.20 11.38
N MET A 380 13.51 4.86 10.54
CA MET A 380 13.17 6.28 10.73
C MET A 380 12.19 6.47 11.89
N LEU A 381 11.40 5.46 12.21
CA LEU A 381 10.47 5.38 13.33
C LEU A 381 10.77 4.14 14.16
N THR A 382 10.66 4.25 15.48
CA THR A 382 10.66 3.10 16.40
C THR A 382 9.32 2.36 16.32
N THR A 383 9.19 1.23 17.03
CA THR A 383 7.93 0.50 17.12
C THR A 383 6.80 1.37 17.69
N GLU A 384 7.07 2.08 18.79
CA GLU A 384 6.11 2.99 19.42
C GLU A 384 5.72 4.14 18.48
N GLU A 385 6.72 4.85 17.91
CA GLU A 385 6.51 5.97 17.00
C GLU A 385 5.73 5.56 15.73
N PHE A 386 5.97 4.34 15.21
CA PHE A 386 5.21 3.79 14.10
C PHE A 386 3.76 3.50 14.50
N MET A 387 3.54 2.89 15.66
CA MET A 387 2.19 2.58 16.12
C MET A 387 1.41 3.86 16.50
N ASP A 388 2.08 4.92 16.95
CA ASP A 388 1.47 6.25 17.09
C ASP A 388 1.02 6.82 15.73
N GLN A 389 1.84 6.64 14.70
CA GLN A 389 1.48 7.05 13.34
C GLN A 389 0.29 6.24 12.79
N VAL A 390 0.24 4.94 13.07
CA VAL A 390 -0.90 4.06 12.78
C VAL A 390 -2.16 4.57 13.48
N GLU A 391 -2.05 5.01 14.76
CA GLU A 391 -3.16 5.61 15.52
C GLU A 391 -3.69 6.89 14.89
N LEU A 392 -2.79 7.76 14.40
CA LEU A 392 -3.20 8.97 13.68
C LEU A 392 -4.03 8.64 12.44
N VAL A 393 -3.61 7.65 11.65
CA VAL A 393 -4.35 7.20 10.47
C VAL A 393 -5.68 6.59 10.86
N TYR A 394 -5.70 5.70 11.84
CA TYR A 394 -6.93 5.07 12.34
C TYR A 394 -7.95 6.10 12.84
N THR A 395 -7.50 7.07 13.63
CA THR A 395 -8.36 8.15 14.14
C THR A 395 -8.92 9.01 13.00
N GLU A 396 -8.11 9.32 12.02
CA GLU A 396 -8.53 10.05 10.82
C GLU A 396 -9.59 9.25 10.03
N ARG A 397 -9.39 7.93 9.84
CA ARG A 397 -10.38 7.06 9.17
C ARG A 397 -11.71 7.03 9.93
N ASN A 398 -11.69 7.03 11.25
CA ASN A 398 -12.91 7.10 12.05
C ASN A 398 -13.67 8.42 11.83
N ARG A 399 -12.98 9.57 11.76
CA ARG A 399 -13.59 10.86 11.40
C ARG A 399 -14.21 10.84 10.00
N MET A 400 -13.52 10.23 9.02
CA MET A 400 -14.08 10.03 7.68
C MET A 400 -15.32 9.15 7.70
N LEU A 401 -15.31 8.07 8.50
CA LEU A 401 -16.46 7.18 8.66
C LEU A 401 -17.66 7.91 9.27
N ASP A 402 -17.44 8.79 10.24
CA ASP A 402 -18.51 9.62 10.82
C ASP A 402 -19.19 10.47 9.75
N VAL A 403 -18.42 11.17 8.92
CA VAL A 403 -18.94 11.97 7.80
C VAL A 403 -19.69 11.10 6.80
N ALA A 404 -19.12 9.92 6.46
CA ALA A 404 -19.76 8.98 5.54
C ALA A 404 -21.10 8.46 6.07
N LEU A 405 -21.17 8.09 7.35
CA LEU A 405 -22.36 7.59 7.99
C LEU A 405 -23.44 8.68 8.15
N ASP A 406 -23.05 9.90 8.52
CA ASP A 406 -23.98 11.03 8.64
C ASP A 406 -24.61 11.38 7.29
N ARG A 407 -23.81 11.43 6.24
CA ARG A 407 -24.28 11.62 4.87
C ARG A 407 -25.23 10.49 4.45
N TYR A 408 -24.80 9.24 4.61
CA TYR A 408 -25.56 8.05 4.20
C TYR A 408 -26.90 7.93 4.91
N THR A 409 -26.92 8.13 6.23
CA THR A 409 -28.13 8.00 7.04
C THR A 409 -29.10 9.17 6.90
N SER A 410 -28.60 10.33 6.47
CA SER A 410 -29.43 11.52 6.19
C SER A 410 -30.06 11.48 4.78
N SER A 411 -29.57 10.61 3.89
CA SER A 411 -30.05 10.50 2.53
C SER A 411 -31.38 9.72 2.44
N GLU A 412 -32.35 10.25 1.71
CA GLU A 412 -33.59 9.55 1.36
C GLU A 412 -33.41 8.60 0.16
N GLU A 413 -32.27 8.64 -0.53
CA GLU A 413 -31.99 7.75 -1.68
C GLU A 413 -31.77 6.30 -1.23
N GLY A 414 -31.19 6.07 -0.04
CA GLY A 414 -30.71 4.75 0.37
C GLY A 414 -29.49 4.34 -0.45
N GLY A 415 -29.40 3.06 -0.84
CA GLY A 415 -28.30 2.55 -1.66
C GLY A 415 -27.16 1.98 -0.83
N LEU A 416 -25.95 2.02 -1.38
CA LEU A 416 -24.77 1.35 -0.81
C LEU A 416 -23.78 2.36 -0.24
N LEU A 417 -23.23 2.01 0.94
CA LEU A 417 -22.01 2.61 1.51
C LEU A 417 -20.93 1.54 1.60
N PHE A 418 -19.81 1.74 0.93
CA PHE A 418 -18.58 0.99 1.15
C PHE A 418 -17.57 1.87 1.87
N PHE A 419 -16.94 1.34 2.92
CA PHE A 419 -15.86 2.02 3.64
C PHE A 419 -14.70 1.05 3.92
N TYR A 420 -13.47 1.52 3.70
CA TYR A 420 -12.27 0.70 3.78
C TYR A 420 -11.31 1.13 4.89
N TYR A 421 -10.73 0.13 5.57
CA TYR A 421 -9.65 0.26 6.54
C TYR A 421 -8.43 -0.54 6.11
N SER A 422 -7.26 0.11 6.07
CA SER A 422 -5.94 -0.50 5.79
C SER A 422 -5.18 -0.91 7.05
N THR A 423 -5.57 -0.39 8.19
CA THR A 423 -4.78 -0.40 9.44
C THR A 423 -4.45 -1.79 9.95
N VAL A 424 -5.36 -2.77 9.80
CA VAL A 424 -5.11 -4.15 10.26
C VAL A 424 -4.03 -4.80 9.40
N ASP A 425 -4.10 -4.66 8.08
CA ASP A 425 -3.11 -5.20 7.15
C ASP A 425 -1.72 -4.58 7.36
N LEU A 426 -1.61 -3.25 7.18
CA LEU A 426 -0.33 -2.55 7.23
C LEU A 426 0.34 -2.62 8.61
N GLY A 427 -0.47 -2.62 9.68
CA GLY A 427 0.02 -2.86 11.03
C GLY A 427 0.51 -4.29 11.22
N SER A 428 -0.22 -5.30 10.75
CA SER A 428 0.14 -6.71 10.88
C SER A 428 1.43 -7.05 10.12
N HIS A 429 1.62 -6.51 8.93
CA HIS A 429 2.87 -6.67 8.19
C HIS A 429 4.11 -6.31 9.01
N MET A 430 4.03 -5.26 9.83
CA MET A 430 5.16 -4.77 10.61
C MET A 430 5.26 -5.39 12.00
N MET A 431 4.12 -5.63 12.65
CA MET A 431 4.08 -6.05 14.05
C MET A 431 4.16 -7.56 14.25
N TRP A 432 4.05 -8.37 13.20
CA TRP A 432 4.00 -9.83 13.29
C TRP A 432 5.22 -10.43 13.98
N ARG A 433 6.42 -9.91 13.77
CA ARG A 433 7.66 -10.37 14.41
C ARG A 433 7.64 -10.27 15.95
N HIS A 434 6.79 -9.40 16.51
CA HIS A 434 6.63 -9.28 17.96
C HIS A 434 5.69 -10.34 18.50
N THR A 435 4.72 -10.77 17.70
CA THR A 435 3.73 -11.81 18.04
C THR A 435 4.28 -13.22 17.83
N ASP A 436 5.09 -13.43 16.80
CA ASP A 436 5.65 -14.73 16.38
C ASP A 436 7.04 -14.97 16.97
N GLU A 437 7.11 -15.78 18.03
CA GLU A 437 8.37 -16.13 18.72
C GLU A 437 9.37 -16.92 17.84
N GLU A 438 8.89 -17.54 16.74
CA GLU A 438 9.74 -18.27 15.80
C GLU A 438 10.24 -17.41 14.65
N HIS A 439 9.81 -16.14 14.58
CA HIS A 439 10.30 -15.23 13.55
C HIS A 439 11.81 -14.94 13.75
N PRO A 440 12.65 -15.01 12.70
CA PRO A 440 14.10 -14.83 12.84
C PRO A 440 14.53 -13.44 13.35
N ASP A 441 13.69 -12.41 13.16
CA ASP A 441 13.88 -11.06 13.71
C ASP A 441 13.09 -10.82 15.03
N HIS A 442 12.64 -11.88 15.70
CA HIS A 442 11.94 -11.74 16.97
C HIS A 442 12.87 -11.22 18.06
N ASP A 443 12.50 -10.10 18.67
CA ASP A 443 13.14 -9.56 19.87
C ASP A 443 12.20 -9.73 21.06
N ALA A 444 12.48 -10.72 21.91
CA ALA A 444 11.66 -11.06 23.07
C ALA A 444 11.61 -9.93 24.12
N ALA A 445 12.67 -9.10 24.22
CA ALA A 445 12.69 -7.97 25.14
C ALA A 445 11.74 -6.88 24.66
N LEU A 446 11.83 -6.50 23.39
CA LEU A 446 10.95 -5.51 22.78
C LEU A 446 9.49 -6.02 22.75
N ALA A 447 9.27 -7.27 22.39
CA ALA A 447 7.92 -7.87 22.38
C ALA A 447 7.24 -7.84 23.75
N ALA A 448 8.00 -7.88 24.85
CA ALA A 448 7.50 -7.83 26.22
C ALA A 448 7.33 -6.40 26.76
N GLU A 449 7.75 -5.37 26.03
CA GLU A 449 7.50 -3.97 26.43
C GLU A 449 6.02 -3.64 26.38
N SER A 450 5.57 -2.74 27.29
CA SER A 450 4.17 -2.33 27.35
C SER A 450 3.74 -1.60 26.09
N SER A 451 2.59 -1.97 25.60
CA SER A 451 1.84 -1.26 24.53
C SER A 451 0.54 -0.64 25.04
N GLU A 452 0.35 -0.54 26.36
CA GLU A 452 -0.92 -0.08 26.98
C GLU A 452 -1.31 1.33 26.52
N ASP A 453 -0.34 2.22 26.36
CA ASP A 453 -0.59 3.59 25.91
C ASP A 453 -1.18 3.63 24.50
N TRP A 454 -0.74 2.72 23.62
CA TRP A 454 -1.27 2.60 22.27
C TRP A 454 -2.57 1.74 22.25
N SER A 455 -2.53 0.54 22.80
CA SER A 455 -3.66 -0.42 22.73
C SER A 455 -4.88 0.00 23.54
N LYS A 456 -4.66 0.86 24.57
CA LYS A 456 -5.65 1.24 25.60
C LYS A 456 -6.17 0.03 26.40
N ARG A 457 -5.41 -1.05 26.43
CA ARG A 457 -5.73 -2.30 27.14
C ARG A 457 -4.70 -2.60 28.24
N GLU A 458 -5.16 -2.71 29.48
CA GLU A 458 -4.30 -3.01 30.63
C GLU A 458 -3.56 -4.34 30.45
N GLY A 459 -2.26 -4.33 30.69
CA GLY A 459 -1.36 -5.49 30.56
C GLY A 459 -1.00 -5.86 29.11
N SER A 460 -1.36 -5.05 28.11
CA SER A 460 -0.96 -5.27 26.73
C SER A 460 0.54 -5.02 26.54
N THR A 461 1.15 -5.84 25.68
CA THR A 461 2.54 -5.70 25.23
C THR A 461 2.59 -5.74 23.70
N TRP A 462 3.73 -5.40 23.09
CA TRP A 462 3.87 -5.47 21.64
C TRP A 462 3.63 -6.89 21.07
N LYS A 463 3.76 -7.94 21.91
CA LYS A 463 3.39 -9.29 21.53
C LYS A 463 1.89 -9.42 21.17
N ASP A 464 1.04 -8.60 21.73
CA ASP A 464 -0.42 -8.62 21.51
C ASP A 464 -0.85 -7.71 20.34
N SER A 465 0.07 -6.99 19.71
CA SER A 465 -0.23 -5.90 18.78
C SER A 465 -1.14 -6.28 17.61
N VAL A 466 -0.96 -7.47 17.01
CA VAL A 466 -1.83 -7.93 15.91
C VAL A 466 -3.26 -8.15 16.41
N MET A 467 -3.43 -8.72 17.61
CA MET A 467 -4.77 -8.90 18.20
C MET A 467 -5.39 -7.55 18.57
N ASP A 468 -4.59 -6.62 19.10
CA ASP A 468 -5.05 -5.28 19.47
C ASP A 468 -5.49 -4.45 18.23
N LEU A 469 -4.83 -4.63 17.07
CA LEU A 469 -5.29 -4.06 15.79
C LEU A 469 -6.70 -4.55 15.43
N ILE A 470 -6.96 -5.84 15.58
CA ILE A 470 -8.28 -6.44 15.32
C ILE A 470 -9.32 -5.99 16.34
N LEU A 471 -8.98 -5.93 17.63
CA LEU A 471 -9.87 -5.47 18.69
C LEU A 471 -10.40 -4.06 18.44
N ARG A 472 -9.60 -3.18 17.84
CA ARG A 472 -10.00 -1.82 17.46
C ARG A 472 -11.14 -1.78 16.45
N MET A 473 -11.34 -2.83 15.67
CA MET A 473 -12.42 -2.87 14.67
C MET A 473 -13.80 -3.20 15.27
N ASP A 474 -13.87 -3.79 16.47
CA ASP A 474 -15.16 -4.09 17.12
C ASP A 474 -15.96 -2.82 17.47
N PRO A 475 -15.37 -1.78 18.09
CA PRO A 475 -16.06 -0.50 18.29
C PRO A 475 -16.51 0.18 16.99
N VAL A 476 -15.69 0.10 15.93
CA VAL A 476 -16.04 0.62 14.59
C VAL A 476 -17.31 -0.05 14.06
N LEU A 477 -17.35 -1.39 14.10
CA LEU A 477 -18.55 -2.15 13.72
C LEU A 477 -19.75 -1.78 14.60
N GLY A 478 -19.55 -1.64 15.91
CA GLY A 478 -20.58 -1.21 16.84
C GLY A 478 -21.15 0.17 16.50
N HIS A 479 -20.28 1.10 16.11
CA HIS A 479 -20.67 2.43 15.67
C HIS A 479 -21.48 2.38 14.36
N VAL A 480 -21.01 1.66 13.36
CA VAL A 480 -21.74 1.45 12.09
C VAL A 480 -23.15 0.89 12.36
N ARG A 481 -23.25 -0.25 13.07
CA ARG A 481 -24.54 -0.92 13.36
C ARG A 481 -25.54 0.01 14.04
N LYS A 482 -25.05 0.84 14.93
CA LYS A 482 -25.87 1.79 15.66
C LYS A 482 -26.39 2.92 14.79
N GLN A 483 -25.54 3.47 13.91
CA GLN A 483 -25.93 4.57 13.01
C GLN A 483 -26.92 4.11 11.94
N VAL A 484 -26.74 2.90 11.40
CA VAL A 484 -27.53 2.44 10.25
C VAL A 484 -28.77 1.60 10.65
N GLY A 485 -28.86 1.14 11.90
CA GLY A 485 -30.00 0.36 12.41
C GLY A 485 -30.06 -1.08 11.89
N ASP A 486 -31.04 -1.84 12.40
CA ASP A 486 -31.14 -3.29 12.16
C ASP A 486 -31.74 -3.64 10.78
N ASP A 487 -32.42 -2.69 10.12
CA ASP A 487 -33.02 -2.89 8.77
C ASP A 487 -32.02 -2.73 7.63
N THR A 488 -30.82 -2.29 7.92
CA THR A 488 -29.73 -2.16 6.93
C THR A 488 -28.98 -3.48 6.78
N ALA A 489 -28.78 -3.94 5.55
CA ALA A 489 -27.88 -5.05 5.31
C ALA A 489 -26.42 -4.62 5.64
N ILE A 490 -25.73 -5.37 6.48
CA ILE A 490 -24.35 -5.09 6.87
C ILE A 490 -23.48 -6.27 6.45
N MET A 491 -22.35 -5.97 5.82
CA MET A 491 -21.32 -6.91 5.46
C MET A 491 -19.97 -6.39 5.95
N VAL A 492 -19.27 -7.18 6.75
CA VAL A 492 -17.85 -7.00 7.08
C VAL A 492 -17.09 -8.04 6.27
N MET A 493 -16.10 -7.60 5.49
CA MET A 493 -15.31 -8.49 4.65
C MET A 493 -13.84 -8.07 4.64
N SER A 494 -12.94 -9.01 4.42
CA SER A 494 -11.56 -8.76 4.04
C SER A 494 -11.26 -9.41 2.71
N ASP A 495 -10.28 -8.89 2.05
CA ASP A 495 -9.79 -9.39 0.76
C ASP A 495 -8.92 -10.64 0.93
N HIS A 496 -8.20 -10.78 2.03
CA HIS A 496 -7.40 -11.94 2.45
C HIS A 496 -7.25 -11.98 3.96
N GLY A 497 -6.68 -13.06 4.48
CA GLY A 497 -6.21 -13.23 5.83
C GLY A 497 -4.71 -12.94 5.95
N PHE A 498 -4.05 -13.53 6.98
CA PHE A 498 -2.67 -13.22 7.31
C PHE A 498 -1.93 -14.44 7.89
N ALA A 499 -0.61 -14.54 7.63
CA ALA A 499 0.21 -15.63 8.15
C ALA A 499 1.66 -15.15 8.44
N PRO A 500 2.43 -15.89 9.26
CA PRO A 500 3.84 -15.58 9.51
C PRO A 500 4.67 -15.60 8.22
N PHE A 501 5.69 -14.74 8.16
CA PHE A 501 6.66 -14.73 7.07
C PHE A 501 8.08 -14.84 7.62
N ARG A 502 8.56 -16.07 7.81
CA ARG A 502 9.84 -16.40 8.47
C ARG A 502 10.98 -16.67 7.50
N ARG A 503 10.67 -17.15 6.28
CA ARG A 503 11.64 -17.62 5.28
C ARG A 503 11.38 -17.00 3.93
N LYS A 504 12.40 -16.39 3.32
CA LYS A 504 12.38 -15.83 1.97
C LYS A 504 12.72 -16.89 0.94
N PHE A 505 11.87 -17.03 -0.06
CA PHE A 505 12.11 -17.85 -1.25
C PHE A 505 12.51 -16.93 -2.41
N ASP A 506 13.63 -17.18 -3.06
CA ASP A 506 14.02 -16.47 -4.28
C ASP A 506 13.81 -17.36 -5.50
N LEU A 507 12.75 -17.09 -6.24
CA LEU A 507 12.32 -17.90 -7.38
C LEU A 507 13.38 -17.89 -8.50
N ASN A 508 13.98 -16.73 -8.79
CA ASN A 508 14.97 -16.63 -9.87
C ASN A 508 16.26 -17.38 -9.53
N SER A 509 16.68 -17.35 -8.27
CA SER A 509 17.87 -18.10 -7.80
C SER A 509 17.64 -19.60 -7.88
N TRP A 510 16.44 -20.09 -7.52
CA TRP A 510 16.06 -21.48 -7.71
C TRP A 510 16.04 -21.87 -9.18
N LEU A 511 15.49 -21.03 -10.06
CA LEU A 511 15.48 -21.28 -11.52
C LEU A 511 16.90 -21.33 -12.11
N VAL A 512 17.85 -20.55 -11.57
CA VAL A 512 19.27 -20.62 -11.97
C VAL A 512 19.87 -21.97 -11.54
N ASP A 513 19.65 -22.38 -10.29
CA ASP A 513 20.21 -23.64 -9.76
C ASP A 513 19.67 -24.86 -10.49
N GLU A 514 18.40 -24.85 -10.90
CA GLU A 514 17.74 -25.91 -11.66
C GLU A 514 18.01 -25.83 -13.18
N GLY A 515 18.68 -24.77 -13.66
CA GLY A 515 19.06 -24.58 -15.06
C GLY A 515 17.93 -24.11 -15.98
N TYR A 516 16.82 -23.62 -15.46
CA TYR A 516 15.74 -23.00 -16.23
C TYR A 516 16.04 -21.54 -16.61
N LEU A 517 16.75 -20.83 -15.75
CA LEU A 517 17.30 -19.51 -16.00
C LEU A 517 18.82 -19.65 -16.14
N VAL A 518 19.37 -19.21 -17.28
CA VAL A 518 20.77 -19.41 -17.62
C VAL A 518 21.50 -18.07 -17.64
N LEU A 519 22.58 -17.97 -16.86
CA LEU A 519 23.45 -16.79 -16.88
C LEU A 519 24.50 -16.88 -17.99
N LYS A 520 24.82 -15.75 -18.59
CA LYS A 520 25.92 -15.63 -19.59
C LYS A 520 27.26 -15.84 -18.90
N PRO A 521 28.28 -16.33 -19.63
CA PRO A 521 29.65 -16.41 -19.12
C PRO A 521 30.13 -15.07 -18.55
N GLY A 522 30.76 -15.12 -17.39
CA GLY A 522 31.28 -13.93 -16.71
C GLY A 522 30.32 -13.30 -15.71
N PHE A 523 29.07 -13.73 -15.65
CA PHE A 523 28.10 -13.35 -14.62
C PHE A 523 27.86 -14.51 -13.65
N SER A 524 27.60 -14.18 -12.36
CA SER A 524 27.31 -15.14 -11.31
C SER A 524 26.28 -14.56 -10.37
N LYS A 525 25.42 -15.41 -9.79
CA LYS A 525 24.51 -15.01 -8.71
C LYS A 525 25.23 -14.73 -7.39
N GLU A 526 26.48 -15.16 -7.24
CA GLU A 526 27.30 -14.97 -6.03
C GLU A 526 28.05 -13.62 -5.99
N LEU A 527 27.60 -12.61 -6.73
CA LEU A 527 28.15 -11.28 -6.63
C LEU A 527 27.79 -10.64 -5.29
N PRO A 528 28.69 -9.79 -4.72
CA PRO A 528 28.40 -9.13 -3.46
C PRO A 528 27.15 -8.27 -3.55
N LEU A 529 26.51 -8.07 -2.38
CA LEU A 529 25.38 -7.17 -2.28
C LEU A 529 25.81 -5.72 -2.56
N GLY A 530 24.93 -4.94 -3.14
CA GLY A 530 25.11 -3.51 -3.32
C GLY A 530 25.15 -2.75 -1.99
N SER A 531 25.40 -1.46 -2.07
CA SER A 531 25.44 -0.57 -0.89
C SER A 531 24.10 -0.48 -0.14
N ASP A 532 23.03 -0.91 -0.78
CA ASP A 532 21.66 -0.97 -0.25
C ASP A 532 21.32 -2.34 0.39
N GLY A 533 22.27 -3.26 0.44
CA GLY A 533 22.08 -4.60 0.97
C GLY A 533 21.36 -5.58 0.05
N PHE A 534 21.00 -5.17 -1.19
CA PHE A 534 20.33 -6.01 -2.18
C PHE A 534 21.29 -6.54 -3.24
N SER A 535 20.92 -7.65 -3.90
CA SER A 535 21.70 -8.20 -5.01
C SER A 535 21.80 -7.19 -6.16
N GLU A 536 23.01 -7.02 -6.69
CA GLU A 536 23.25 -6.23 -7.91
C GLU A 536 22.97 -7.01 -9.20
N VAL A 537 22.62 -8.30 -9.09
CA VAL A 537 22.27 -9.15 -10.23
C VAL A 537 20.77 -9.13 -10.44
N SER A 538 20.32 -8.78 -11.62
CA SER A 538 18.90 -8.81 -12.00
C SER A 538 18.73 -9.35 -13.42
N LEU A 539 17.50 -9.65 -13.82
CA LEU A 539 17.17 -10.09 -15.18
C LEU A 539 17.67 -9.09 -16.25
N GLY A 540 17.63 -7.79 -15.94
CA GLY A 540 17.99 -6.71 -16.87
C GLY A 540 19.42 -6.24 -16.78
N PHE A 541 20.07 -6.32 -15.61
CA PHE A 541 21.38 -5.73 -15.39
C PHE A 541 22.21 -6.46 -14.34
N ALA A 542 23.51 -6.58 -14.62
CA ALA A 542 24.53 -6.94 -13.64
C ALA A 542 25.89 -6.43 -14.06
N VAL A 543 26.83 -6.44 -13.10
CA VAL A 543 28.26 -6.23 -13.33
C VAL A 543 28.98 -7.56 -13.19
N GLY A 544 29.74 -7.95 -14.21
CA GLY A 544 30.48 -9.22 -14.21
C GLY A 544 31.93 -9.03 -14.69
N LYS A 545 32.62 -10.15 -14.93
CA LYS A 545 34.00 -10.15 -15.51
C LYS A 545 34.10 -11.13 -16.65
N ASP A 546 34.77 -10.73 -17.74
CA ASP A 546 35.07 -11.62 -18.84
C ASP A 546 36.22 -12.60 -18.47
N SER A 547 36.56 -13.49 -19.41
CA SER A 547 37.62 -14.48 -19.26
C SER A 547 39.03 -13.86 -19.08
N GLU A 548 39.20 -12.59 -19.42
CA GLU A 548 40.45 -11.83 -19.28
C GLU A 548 40.47 -11.01 -17.99
N GLY A 549 39.33 -10.99 -17.23
CA GLY A 549 39.18 -10.26 -15.96
C GLY A 549 38.73 -8.81 -16.12
N ASN A 550 38.37 -8.37 -17.35
CA ASN A 550 37.81 -7.05 -17.60
C ASN A 550 36.35 -6.99 -17.08
N VAL A 551 35.98 -5.81 -16.56
CA VAL A 551 34.57 -5.56 -16.10
C VAL A 551 33.68 -5.53 -17.34
N ILE A 552 32.59 -6.31 -17.27
CA ILE A 552 31.48 -6.31 -18.23
C ILE A 552 30.19 -5.92 -17.54
N THR A 553 29.32 -5.20 -18.24
CA THR A 553 28.01 -4.77 -17.71
C THR A 553 26.90 -5.08 -18.71
N GLY A 554 25.68 -5.26 -18.21
CA GLY A 554 24.49 -5.49 -19.04
C GLY A 554 23.62 -6.61 -18.51
N SER A 555 22.62 -7.06 -19.27
CA SER A 555 21.78 -8.18 -18.88
C SER A 555 22.60 -9.46 -18.72
N PRO A 556 22.60 -10.06 -17.52
CA PRO A 556 23.37 -11.29 -17.25
C PRO A 556 22.70 -12.53 -17.84
N VAL A 557 21.43 -12.47 -18.25
CA VAL A 557 20.64 -13.62 -18.66
C VAL A 557 20.88 -13.97 -20.12
N ASP A 558 21.15 -15.24 -20.38
CA ASP A 558 21.18 -15.83 -21.73
C ASP A 558 19.76 -16.25 -22.15
N TRP A 559 19.02 -15.32 -22.72
CA TRP A 559 17.64 -15.56 -23.14
C TRP A 559 17.49 -16.61 -24.23
N SER A 560 18.57 -16.93 -24.95
CA SER A 560 18.58 -18.00 -25.96
C SER A 560 18.58 -19.41 -25.32
N LYS A 561 18.78 -19.51 -24.01
CA LYS A 561 18.81 -20.77 -23.26
C LYS A 561 17.87 -20.77 -22.05
N THR A 562 17.38 -19.61 -21.63
CA THR A 562 16.46 -19.46 -20.50
C THR A 562 15.06 -19.88 -20.90
N ARG A 563 14.48 -20.84 -20.14
CA ARG A 563 13.14 -21.37 -20.40
C ARG A 563 12.06 -20.74 -19.52
N ALA A 564 12.42 -20.29 -18.29
CA ALA A 564 11.51 -19.69 -17.34
C ALA A 564 12.19 -18.62 -16.52
N TYR A 565 11.41 -17.67 -15.99
CA TYR A 565 11.88 -16.56 -15.16
C TYR A 565 10.75 -16.07 -14.23
N GLY A 566 11.10 -15.43 -13.10
CA GLY A 566 10.16 -14.89 -12.11
C GLY A 566 10.11 -13.37 -12.16
N VAL A 567 8.91 -12.79 -12.14
CA VAL A 567 8.61 -11.37 -11.92
C VAL A 567 7.30 -11.26 -11.14
N GLY A 568 7.24 -10.33 -10.19
CA GLY A 568 6.15 -10.25 -9.24
C GLY A 568 6.35 -11.16 -8.02
N PHE A 569 5.45 -11.07 -7.06
CA PHE A 569 5.58 -11.82 -5.81
C PHE A 569 5.25 -13.31 -5.94
N ASN A 570 4.35 -13.67 -6.86
CA ASN A 570 3.91 -15.05 -7.03
C ASN A 570 4.09 -15.56 -8.47
N GLY A 571 4.55 -14.69 -9.39
CA GLY A 571 4.52 -14.96 -10.82
C GLY A 571 5.75 -15.71 -11.37
N LEU A 572 5.53 -16.85 -12.03
CA LEU A 572 6.51 -17.54 -12.86
C LEU A 572 6.04 -17.50 -14.31
N TYR A 573 6.93 -17.07 -15.20
CA TYR A 573 6.68 -16.94 -16.64
C TYR A 573 7.57 -17.88 -17.45
N LEU A 574 7.02 -18.49 -18.48
CA LEU A 574 7.78 -19.17 -19.49
C LEU A 574 8.34 -18.18 -20.51
N ASN A 575 9.55 -18.39 -20.97
CA ASN A 575 10.12 -17.64 -22.09
C ASN A 575 9.51 -18.14 -23.40
N LEU A 576 8.23 -17.83 -23.62
CA LEU A 576 7.35 -18.45 -24.62
C LEU A 576 7.56 -17.83 -26.00
N GLN A 577 7.70 -18.67 -27.02
CA GLN A 577 7.88 -18.24 -28.40
C GLN A 577 6.63 -17.54 -28.94
N GLY A 578 6.82 -16.34 -29.49
CA GLY A 578 5.73 -15.52 -30.04
C GLY A 578 5.04 -14.62 -29.01
N ARG A 579 5.34 -14.76 -27.70
CA ARG A 579 4.86 -13.89 -26.63
C ARG A 579 5.98 -13.01 -26.07
N GLU A 580 7.13 -13.59 -25.73
CA GLU A 580 8.29 -12.88 -25.21
C GLU A 580 9.19 -12.35 -26.31
N GLY A 581 9.80 -11.17 -26.08
CA GLY A 581 10.66 -10.47 -27.01
C GLY A 581 9.89 -9.52 -27.95
N GLY A 582 10.63 -8.76 -28.74
CA GLY A 582 10.09 -7.75 -29.62
C GLY A 582 10.66 -6.36 -29.33
N GLU A 583 9.94 -5.30 -29.67
CA GLU A 583 10.36 -3.93 -29.43
C GLU A 583 9.74 -3.37 -28.13
N SER A 584 10.56 -2.77 -27.28
CA SER A 584 10.13 -2.02 -26.11
C SER A 584 11.06 -0.81 -25.92
N HIS A 585 10.50 0.37 -25.72
CA HIS A 585 11.22 1.63 -25.48
C HIS A 585 12.33 1.94 -26.52
N GLY A 586 12.11 1.51 -27.77
CA GLY A 586 13.07 1.73 -28.87
C GLY A 586 14.24 0.74 -28.91
N GLU A 587 14.23 -0.29 -28.09
CA GLU A 587 15.17 -1.40 -28.09
C GLU A 587 14.49 -2.68 -28.58
N THR A 588 15.26 -3.56 -29.25
CA THR A 588 14.77 -4.85 -29.74
C THR A 588 15.31 -5.96 -28.85
N PHE A 589 14.42 -6.83 -28.39
CA PHE A 589 14.72 -7.95 -27.50
C PHE A 589 14.53 -9.30 -28.20
N ASP A 590 15.39 -10.27 -27.88
CA ASP A 590 15.32 -11.63 -28.40
C ASP A 590 13.97 -12.30 -28.07
N GLY A 591 13.41 -13.03 -29.04
CA GLY A 591 12.17 -13.79 -28.86
C GLY A 591 12.30 -14.94 -27.86
N GLY A 592 11.16 -15.39 -27.33
CA GLY A 592 11.09 -16.58 -26.49
C GLY A 592 11.50 -17.85 -27.22
N ILE A 593 11.85 -18.89 -26.46
CA ILE A 593 12.38 -20.16 -26.99
C ILE A 593 11.48 -21.38 -26.73
N VAL A 594 10.63 -21.35 -25.70
CA VAL A 594 9.68 -22.44 -25.39
C VAL A 594 8.54 -22.39 -26.41
N LYS A 595 8.27 -23.51 -27.06
CA LYS A 595 7.20 -23.57 -28.06
C LYS A 595 5.84 -23.74 -27.40
N PRO A 596 4.83 -22.97 -27.85
CA PRO A 596 3.45 -23.16 -27.40
C PRO A 596 2.94 -24.59 -27.68
N GLY A 597 2.09 -25.11 -26.80
CA GLY A 597 1.49 -26.43 -26.86
C GLY A 597 2.26 -27.50 -26.08
N ASP A 598 2.57 -28.66 -26.68
CA ASP A 598 3.09 -29.82 -25.94
C ASP A 598 4.36 -29.53 -25.10
N GLU A 599 5.30 -28.70 -25.62
CA GLU A 599 6.53 -28.32 -24.89
C GLU A 599 6.21 -27.40 -23.70
N GLU A 600 5.32 -26.46 -23.90
CA GLU A 600 4.80 -25.57 -22.85
C GLU A 600 4.12 -26.37 -21.75
N ASP A 601 3.17 -27.25 -22.10
CA ASP A 601 2.42 -28.08 -21.17
C ASP A 601 3.31 -29.04 -20.37
N GLU A 602 4.34 -29.59 -21.00
CA GLU A 602 5.31 -30.46 -20.34
C GLU A 602 6.15 -29.69 -19.34
N LEU A 603 6.62 -28.49 -19.72
CA LEU A 603 7.43 -27.64 -18.85
C LEU A 603 6.62 -27.11 -17.65
N LEU A 604 5.36 -26.70 -17.85
CA LEU A 604 4.47 -26.27 -16.76
C LEU A 604 4.29 -27.39 -15.73
N ARG A 605 4.02 -28.63 -16.18
CA ARG A 605 3.86 -29.78 -15.29
C ARG A 605 5.18 -30.14 -14.58
N GLU A 606 6.31 -30.02 -15.25
CA GLU A 606 7.64 -30.26 -14.68
C GLU A 606 7.95 -29.24 -13.58
N LEU A 607 7.80 -27.94 -13.85
CA LEU A 607 8.05 -26.85 -12.90
C LEU A 607 7.14 -26.97 -11.68
N LYS A 608 5.83 -27.16 -11.90
CA LYS A 608 4.85 -27.39 -10.83
C LYS A 608 5.26 -28.54 -9.92
N ALA A 609 5.56 -29.70 -10.50
CA ALA A 609 5.91 -30.89 -9.72
C ALA A 609 7.21 -30.71 -8.91
N LYS A 610 8.20 -30.02 -9.47
CA LYS A 610 9.46 -29.73 -8.77
C LYS A 610 9.26 -28.73 -7.63
N LEU A 611 8.55 -27.62 -7.86
CA LEU A 611 8.28 -26.62 -6.84
C LEU A 611 7.49 -27.21 -5.66
N GLU A 612 6.43 -27.95 -5.92
CA GLU A 612 5.60 -28.60 -4.88
C GLU A 612 6.31 -29.74 -4.13
N ALA A 613 7.42 -30.24 -4.68
CA ALA A 613 8.24 -31.28 -4.06
C ALA A 613 9.38 -30.73 -3.19
N LEU A 614 9.60 -29.40 -3.20
CA LEU A 614 10.67 -28.77 -2.41
C LEU A 614 10.44 -28.98 -0.91
N VAL A 615 11.56 -29.14 -0.21
CA VAL A 615 11.59 -29.26 1.26
C VAL A 615 12.70 -28.36 1.77
N ASP A 616 12.39 -27.53 2.77
CA ASP A 616 13.40 -26.71 3.45
C ASP A 616 14.32 -27.62 4.27
N PRO A 617 15.63 -27.61 4.02
CA PRO A 617 16.56 -28.44 4.77
C PRO A 617 16.70 -28.02 6.25
N LYS A 618 16.20 -26.86 6.64
CA LYS A 618 16.27 -26.32 8.01
C LYS A 618 15.28 -27.00 8.95
N ASP A 619 14.04 -27.20 8.49
CA ASP A 619 12.91 -27.68 9.31
C ASP A 619 12.17 -28.88 8.73
N GLY A 620 12.37 -29.19 7.44
CA GLY A 620 11.70 -30.28 6.75
C GLY A 620 10.33 -29.93 6.19
N GLU A 621 9.90 -28.65 6.31
CA GLU A 621 8.64 -28.17 5.78
C GLU A 621 8.72 -27.88 4.27
N LYS A 622 7.57 -27.76 3.63
CA LYS A 622 7.47 -27.41 2.21
C LYS A 622 7.37 -25.89 2.06
N PRO A 623 8.31 -25.22 1.37
CA PRO A 623 8.20 -23.78 1.13
C PRO A 623 7.10 -23.41 0.12
N VAL A 624 6.76 -24.32 -0.79
CA VAL A 624 5.67 -24.14 -1.77
C VAL A 624 4.56 -25.14 -1.48
N LEU A 625 3.37 -24.65 -1.19
CA LEU A 625 2.20 -25.47 -0.88
C LEU A 625 1.55 -25.99 -2.14
N ARG A 626 1.34 -25.11 -3.13
CA ARG A 626 0.76 -25.43 -4.43
C ARG A 626 1.23 -24.46 -5.52
N CYS A 627 1.13 -24.91 -6.76
CA CYS A 627 1.33 -24.08 -7.94
C CYS A 627 0.07 -24.11 -8.80
N ASP A 628 -0.45 -22.96 -9.15
CA ASP A 628 -1.64 -22.82 -9.98
C ASP A 628 -1.25 -22.43 -11.41
N ILE A 629 -1.57 -23.28 -12.38
CA ILE A 629 -1.38 -22.99 -13.81
C ILE A 629 -2.49 -22.00 -14.23
N ALA A 630 -2.13 -20.93 -14.89
CA ALA A 630 -3.05 -19.82 -15.20
C ALA A 630 -4.31 -20.27 -15.93
N THR A 631 -4.17 -21.17 -16.89
CA THR A 631 -5.30 -21.69 -17.68
C THR A 631 -6.25 -22.60 -16.88
N ASP A 632 -5.83 -23.09 -15.71
CA ASP A 632 -6.67 -23.93 -14.84
C ASP A 632 -7.51 -23.07 -13.87
N VAL A 633 -7.01 -21.85 -13.52
CA VAL A 633 -7.62 -21.02 -12.47
C VAL A 633 -8.24 -19.73 -12.98
N TYR A 634 -7.89 -19.27 -14.17
CA TYR A 634 -8.39 -18.02 -14.74
C TYR A 634 -9.27 -18.24 -15.97
N THR A 635 -10.24 -17.35 -16.13
CA THR A 635 -11.09 -17.27 -17.31
C THR A 635 -11.23 -15.82 -17.76
N GLY A 636 -11.27 -15.57 -19.06
CA GLY A 636 -11.41 -14.23 -19.62
C GLY A 636 -10.37 -13.94 -20.70
N ASP A 637 -10.48 -12.76 -21.30
CA ASP A 637 -9.68 -12.37 -22.47
C ASP A 637 -8.23 -12.00 -22.13
N ARG A 638 -7.93 -11.79 -20.85
CA ARG A 638 -6.62 -11.35 -20.36
C ARG A 638 -5.73 -12.50 -19.83
N VAL A 639 -6.18 -13.76 -19.88
CA VAL A 639 -5.43 -14.93 -19.39
C VAL A 639 -4.03 -15.02 -20.02
N ALA A 640 -3.86 -14.64 -21.29
CA ALA A 640 -2.57 -14.67 -21.95
C ALA A 640 -1.52 -13.69 -21.37
N GLU A 641 -1.93 -12.70 -20.58
CA GLU A 641 -1.05 -11.75 -19.91
C GLU A 641 -0.58 -12.26 -18.54
N ALA A 642 -1.25 -13.25 -17.99
CA ALA A 642 -0.97 -13.82 -16.67
C ALA A 642 0.44 -14.43 -16.58
N PRO A 643 1.01 -14.54 -15.36
CA PRO A 643 2.04 -15.54 -15.10
C PRO A 643 1.55 -16.93 -15.49
N ASP A 644 2.41 -17.75 -16.09
CA ASP A 644 2.03 -19.10 -16.50
C ASP A 644 1.77 -20.01 -15.29
N ILE A 645 2.50 -19.75 -14.19
CA ILE A 645 2.27 -20.38 -12.88
C ILE A 645 2.21 -19.30 -11.81
N GLN A 646 1.19 -19.38 -10.95
CA GLN A 646 1.15 -18.68 -9.67
C GLN A 646 1.73 -19.62 -8.60
N VAL A 647 2.81 -19.18 -7.95
CA VAL A 647 3.50 -19.94 -6.90
C VAL A 647 2.84 -19.60 -5.56
N GLY A 648 2.11 -20.55 -4.99
CA GLY A 648 1.47 -20.42 -3.68
C GLY A 648 2.39 -20.94 -2.58
N TYR A 649 3.02 -20.02 -1.84
CA TYR A 649 3.91 -20.33 -0.72
C TYR A 649 3.13 -20.86 0.48
N ASN A 650 3.77 -21.67 1.30
CA ASN A 650 3.20 -22.18 2.53
C ASN A 650 3.28 -21.14 3.66
N SER A 651 2.54 -21.36 4.76
CA SER A 651 2.68 -20.57 5.99
C SER A 651 4.14 -20.53 6.45
N GLY A 652 4.63 -19.37 6.79
CA GLY A 652 6.03 -19.14 7.15
C GLY A 652 6.95 -18.82 5.97
N TYR A 653 6.51 -18.95 4.73
CA TYR A 653 7.30 -18.75 3.52
C TYR A 653 6.67 -17.71 2.60
N GLY A 654 7.51 -16.99 1.86
CA GLY A 654 7.06 -16.04 0.84
C GLY A 654 8.18 -15.69 -0.12
N ASN A 655 7.82 -15.06 -1.25
CA ASN A 655 8.84 -14.58 -2.18
C ASN A 655 9.68 -13.46 -1.57
N SER A 656 10.95 -13.40 -1.92
CA SER A 656 11.80 -12.27 -1.54
C SER A 656 11.39 -11.01 -2.31
N ASP A 657 11.51 -9.85 -1.69
CA ASP A 657 11.32 -8.55 -2.36
C ASP A 657 12.27 -8.39 -3.57
N GLU A 658 13.44 -9.03 -3.50
CA GLU A 658 14.44 -9.01 -4.55
C GLU A 658 13.97 -9.77 -5.78
N ALA A 659 13.48 -11.00 -5.59
CA ALA A 659 12.97 -11.81 -6.70
C ALA A 659 11.73 -11.18 -7.36
N ALA A 660 10.87 -10.53 -6.56
CA ALA A 660 9.68 -9.85 -7.10
C ALA A 660 10.02 -8.76 -8.14
N VAL A 661 11.15 -8.08 -7.97
CA VAL A 661 11.66 -7.10 -8.95
C VAL A 661 12.69 -7.69 -9.92
N GLY A 662 12.70 -9.01 -10.07
CA GLY A 662 13.54 -9.70 -11.05
C GLY A 662 15.02 -9.77 -10.68
N ARG A 663 15.40 -9.63 -9.39
CA ARG A 663 16.76 -9.85 -8.92
C ARG A 663 17.04 -11.34 -8.71
N ILE A 664 18.33 -11.65 -8.59
CA ILE A 664 18.85 -13.01 -8.42
C ILE A 664 19.82 -12.99 -7.25
N THR A 665 19.49 -13.66 -6.16
CA THR A 665 20.32 -13.74 -4.95
C THR A 665 21.26 -14.96 -4.97
N SER A 666 22.20 -15.03 -4.02
CA SER A 666 23.12 -16.19 -3.92
C SER A 666 22.39 -17.47 -3.55
N ASP A 667 21.45 -17.40 -2.63
CA ASP A 667 20.69 -18.55 -2.10
C ASP A 667 19.19 -18.39 -2.40
N TRP A 668 18.54 -19.48 -2.79
CA TRP A 668 17.11 -19.43 -3.12
C TRP A 668 16.20 -19.54 -1.87
N LEU A 669 16.74 -19.85 -0.70
CA LEU A 669 15.97 -19.94 0.55
C LEU A 669 16.79 -19.42 1.73
N THR A 670 16.32 -18.33 2.34
CA THR A 670 17.02 -17.64 3.44
C THR A 670 16.05 -17.28 4.57
N ASP A 671 16.58 -16.96 5.74
CA ASP A 671 15.78 -16.40 6.83
C ASP A 671 15.32 -15.00 6.48
N ASN A 672 14.08 -14.65 6.86
CA ASN A 672 13.53 -13.31 6.66
C ASN A 672 14.09 -12.34 7.70
N LEU A 673 15.39 -12.03 7.57
CA LEU A 673 16.08 -11.05 8.40
C LEU A 673 16.05 -9.67 7.75
N GLY A 674 15.77 -8.64 8.54
CA GLY A 674 15.66 -7.26 8.05
C GLY A 674 14.67 -7.10 6.91
N GLY A 675 13.68 -8.00 6.83
CA GLY A 675 12.71 -8.08 5.76
C GLY A 675 11.76 -6.90 5.70
N THR A 676 11.13 -6.76 4.56
CA THR A 676 10.11 -5.75 4.31
C THR A 676 8.91 -6.00 5.16
N PHE A 677 8.40 -7.22 5.13
CA PHE A 677 7.23 -7.67 5.88
C PHE A 677 7.64 -8.80 6.82
N ASN A 678 7.05 -8.84 8.01
CA ASN A 678 7.30 -9.86 9.02
C ASN A 678 6.15 -10.88 9.08
N GLY A 679 4.93 -10.43 8.86
CA GLY A 679 3.78 -11.20 8.49
C GLY A 679 3.38 -10.87 7.05
N SER A 680 2.70 -11.78 6.37
CA SER A 680 2.33 -11.60 4.97
C SER A 680 1.10 -12.40 4.59
N HIS A 681 0.53 -12.04 3.46
CA HIS A 681 -0.53 -12.76 2.77
C HIS A 681 -0.13 -13.19 1.35
N LEU A 682 1.10 -12.87 0.90
CA LEU A 682 1.62 -13.19 -0.44
C LEU A 682 1.99 -14.69 -0.54
N MET A 683 1.05 -15.55 -0.19
CA MET A 683 1.21 -16.99 -0.02
C MET A 683 0.21 -17.78 -0.88
N SER A 684 -0.07 -19.01 -0.53
CA SER A 684 -1.17 -19.77 -1.14
C SER A 684 -2.53 -19.23 -0.65
N PRO A 685 -3.53 -19.09 -1.53
CA PRO A 685 -4.89 -18.74 -1.10
C PRO A 685 -5.48 -19.68 -0.01
N ASP A 686 -4.98 -20.90 0.08
CA ASP A 686 -5.42 -21.88 1.08
C ASP A 686 -4.87 -21.57 2.50
N VAL A 687 -3.89 -20.66 2.61
CA VAL A 687 -3.27 -20.28 3.89
C VAL A 687 -3.90 -19.02 4.49
N VAL A 688 -4.36 -18.11 3.64
CA VAL A 688 -4.74 -16.75 4.02
C VAL A 688 -6.15 -16.40 3.51
N ALA A 689 -7.13 -17.22 3.87
CA ALA A 689 -8.51 -16.92 3.53
C ALA A 689 -8.95 -15.55 4.09
N GLY A 690 -9.74 -14.81 3.34
CA GLY A 690 -10.43 -13.62 3.86
C GLY A 690 -11.63 -13.98 4.73
N ILE A 691 -12.35 -12.97 5.18
CA ILE A 691 -13.49 -13.12 6.10
C ILE A 691 -14.78 -12.56 5.49
N LEU A 692 -15.89 -13.16 5.87
CA LEU A 692 -17.24 -12.63 5.68
C LEU A 692 -18.05 -12.75 6.95
N ILE A 693 -18.57 -11.63 7.45
CA ILE A 693 -19.54 -11.56 8.54
C ILE A 693 -20.69 -10.65 8.09
N THR A 694 -21.95 -11.09 8.22
CA THR A 694 -23.10 -10.31 7.77
C THR A 694 -24.32 -10.56 8.67
N ASN A 695 -25.30 -9.67 8.66
CA ASN A 695 -26.60 -9.89 9.28
C ASN A 695 -27.63 -10.58 8.34
N GLN A 696 -27.19 -10.95 7.13
CA GLN A 696 -28.04 -11.65 6.17
C GLN A 696 -27.82 -13.17 6.25
N THR A 697 -28.86 -13.93 5.90
CA THR A 697 -28.72 -15.40 5.78
C THR A 697 -27.91 -15.73 4.50
N VAL A 698 -26.84 -16.51 4.69
CA VAL A 698 -25.91 -16.86 3.60
C VAL A 698 -26.09 -18.33 3.23
N LYS A 699 -26.16 -18.62 1.94
CA LYS A 699 -26.17 -19.98 1.39
C LYS A 699 -24.94 -20.78 1.87
N THR A 700 -25.08 -22.08 2.02
CA THR A 700 -24.06 -22.96 2.64
C THR A 700 -22.88 -23.33 1.75
N GLN A 701 -22.74 -22.71 0.59
CA GLN A 701 -21.61 -22.94 -0.33
C GLN A 701 -20.37 -22.12 0.09
N THR A 702 -19.23 -22.47 -0.46
CA THR A 702 -18.01 -21.67 -0.38
C THR A 702 -18.23 -20.33 -1.08
N GLN A 703 -17.84 -19.23 -0.44
CA GLN A 703 -17.99 -17.86 -0.95
C GLN A 703 -16.65 -17.34 -1.48
N THR A 704 -16.69 -16.57 -2.56
CA THR A 704 -15.54 -15.88 -3.15
C THR A 704 -15.75 -14.37 -3.14
N LEU A 705 -14.68 -13.59 -3.33
CA LEU A 705 -14.78 -12.13 -3.47
C LEU A 705 -15.69 -11.70 -4.62
N ALA A 706 -15.67 -12.41 -5.75
CA ALA A 706 -16.55 -12.13 -6.89
C ALA A 706 -18.03 -12.37 -6.57
N ASP A 707 -18.33 -13.31 -5.66
CA ASP A 707 -19.70 -13.59 -5.22
C ASP A 707 -20.30 -12.42 -4.44
N LEU A 708 -19.45 -11.67 -3.69
CA LEU A 708 -19.91 -10.49 -2.96
C LEU A 708 -20.45 -9.41 -3.93
N THR A 709 -19.76 -9.20 -5.04
CA THR A 709 -20.19 -8.27 -6.07
C THR A 709 -21.48 -8.72 -6.74
N ALA A 710 -21.57 -9.99 -7.11
CA ALA A 710 -22.80 -10.56 -7.67
C ALA A 710 -23.97 -10.45 -6.69
N THR A 711 -23.70 -10.60 -5.38
CA THR A 711 -24.68 -10.43 -4.31
C THR A 711 -25.15 -8.98 -4.19
N ILE A 712 -24.24 -8.01 -4.27
CA ILE A 712 -24.59 -6.59 -4.29
C ILE A 712 -25.49 -6.28 -5.49
N MET A 713 -25.14 -6.78 -6.67
CA MET A 713 -25.97 -6.58 -7.88
C MET A 713 -27.37 -7.14 -7.70
N ASP A 714 -27.49 -8.40 -7.25
CA ASP A 714 -28.79 -9.05 -7.05
C ASP A 714 -29.62 -8.40 -5.93
N PHE A 715 -28.97 -7.95 -4.83
CA PHE A 715 -29.62 -7.24 -3.73
C PHE A 715 -30.38 -5.98 -4.21
N TYR A 716 -29.84 -5.32 -5.24
CA TYR A 716 -30.50 -4.17 -5.88
C TYR A 716 -31.33 -4.55 -7.10
N GLY A 717 -31.55 -5.82 -7.36
CA GLY A 717 -32.36 -6.33 -8.48
C GLY A 717 -31.72 -6.17 -9.85
N LEU A 718 -30.42 -6.08 -9.92
CA LEU A 718 -29.65 -5.95 -11.14
C LEU A 718 -29.09 -7.32 -11.58
N ALA A 719 -29.08 -7.55 -12.88
CA ALA A 719 -28.39 -8.71 -13.44
C ALA A 719 -26.87 -8.54 -13.32
N ILE A 720 -26.14 -9.64 -13.16
CA ILE A 720 -24.68 -9.65 -13.22
C ILE A 720 -24.21 -9.19 -14.60
N ALA A 721 -23.14 -8.38 -14.62
CA ALA A 721 -22.60 -7.85 -15.87
C ALA A 721 -21.79 -8.93 -16.64
N PRO A 722 -21.61 -8.77 -17.97
CA PRO A 722 -20.75 -9.68 -18.73
C PRO A 722 -19.34 -9.75 -18.16
N GLY A 723 -18.79 -10.97 -18.06
CA GLY A 723 -17.47 -11.22 -17.51
C GLY A 723 -17.45 -11.46 -15.99
N MET A 724 -18.51 -11.11 -15.26
CA MET A 724 -18.63 -11.49 -13.84
C MET A 724 -18.75 -13.02 -13.72
N VAL A 725 -18.03 -13.57 -12.74
CA VAL A 725 -17.98 -15.02 -12.48
C VAL A 725 -18.68 -15.40 -11.16
N GLY A 726 -18.99 -14.41 -10.33
CA GLY A 726 -19.63 -14.58 -9.03
C GLY A 726 -21.12 -14.91 -9.12
N GLN A 727 -21.69 -15.37 -8.02
CA GLN A 727 -23.12 -15.67 -7.85
C GLN A 727 -23.64 -15.09 -6.53
N ASN A 728 -24.94 -14.77 -6.47
CA ASN A 728 -25.56 -14.31 -5.24
C ASN A 728 -25.47 -15.36 -4.13
N ILE A 729 -24.94 -14.97 -2.97
CA ILE A 729 -24.80 -15.82 -1.78
C ILE A 729 -25.89 -15.58 -0.73
N PHE A 730 -26.69 -14.54 -0.81
CA PHE A 730 -27.83 -14.33 0.11
C PHE A 730 -29.02 -15.20 -0.27
N GLU A 731 -29.77 -15.69 0.75
CA GLU A 731 -30.99 -16.49 0.57
C GLU A 731 -32.17 -15.65 0.06
#